data_a595460c624d58ca974f54186383f1fd
#
_entry.id   a595460c624d58ca974f54186383f1fd
#
_cell.length_a   1.000
_cell.length_b   1.000
_cell.length_c   1.000
_cell.angle_alpha   90.00
_cell.angle_beta   90.00
_cell.angle_gamma   90.00
#
_symmetry.space_group_name_H-M   'P 1'
#
loop_
_entity.id
_entity.type
_entity.pdbx_description
1 polymer ?
#
loop_
_entity_poly.entity_id
_entity_poly.type
_entity_poly.pdbx_seq_one_letter_code
_entity_poly.pdbx_strand_id
1 'polypeptide(L)'
;MHDATEERARAEKAAALEEIFRARVSVLIGPAGTGKTTLLQILCALPEVKRGGLLLLAPTGKARVRLEEATGRRGEGMTLAQFLLRHQRFAWDTGRYFVNPGAPKAGGSRTVIVDECSMLTEDQFAALLDAISGVDRLIFVGDPRQLPPIGAGRPFVDIVRRLAPNDVETRFPRVAPSYAELTVIRRQDAERDDVSFARLFGGSVVDPGADGVWDRLASGTATGVRAVPWRDGRELQERLFAEIEQYIAGRGFKGDIEDAFAQSLGGSLYDGHVYFWSERDDRPGAAAQVEAWQVLSPLRAGLFGLEAINREVQRRYRAKALAMARLTDGGQRLVPKPAGPQGLLWGDKVINRVNNGRRRTRPKVENAYVANGDLGIAVGEFKTQYFTGTPENLEVEFSTMLGAKFLYWRSEFVAEEKDPELELAYALSVHQTQGSQFGRTFVVIPNPCRVLSREMLYTALTRQRDELVILHQGPLRDLWRYTNGYYSDVASRMTNLFEPADPREVHSRHDRTSRYLEDGLVHRTERGELVRSKSELLITSMLHARDVPYAYEEPLTVGAWRCLPDFTIQDDNRGVTFYWEHLGMLDDPRYARRWEAKRDEYRRAGIVLYEEGGGPSGTLLTTRDDVGGALDASRVAKLIDEVILGDWRPEEPP
;
A
#
# COMPACT_ATOMS: atom_id res chain seq x y z
N MET A 1 22.06 16.45 27.85
CA MET A 1 21.10 15.51 27.28
C MET A 1 21.50 15.06 25.87
N HIS A 2 21.88 15.95 24.97
CA HIS A 2 22.25 15.58 23.57
C HIS A 2 23.43 14.57 23.49
N ASP A 3 24.40 14.71 24.36
CA ASP A 3 25.60 13.84 24.41
C ASP A 3 25.27 12.40 24.88
N ALA A 4 24.43 12.25 25.92
CA ALA A 4 24.04 10.93 26.42
C ALA A 4 23.16 10.12 25.42
N THR A 5 22.32 10.80 24.66
CA THR A 5 21.48 10.15 23.61
C THR A 5 22.36 9.69 22.45
N GLU A 6 23.37 10.48 22.07
CA GLU A 6 24.32 10.13 21.03
C GLU A 6 25.18 8.93 21.43
N GLU A 7 25.68 8.89 22.68
CA GLU A 7 26.44 7.75 23.21
C GLU A 7 25.60 6.47 23.22
N ARG A 8 24.35 6.56 23.66
CA ARG A 8 23.42 5.42 23.61
C ARG A 8 23.20 4.95 22.17
N ALA A 9 22.96 5.87 21.22
CA ALA A 9 22.77 5.50 19.82
C ALA A 9 24.02 4.82 19.22
N ARG A 10 25.23 5.26 19.60
CA ARG A 10 26.49 4.64 19.16
C ARG A 10 26.67 3.24 19.76
N ALA A 11 26.42 3.09 21.07
CA ALA A 11 26.49 1.80 21.74
C ALA A 11 25.52 0.77 21.14
N GLU A 12 24.27 1.17 20.88
CA GLU A 12 23.26 0.34 20.26
C GLU A 12 23.69 -0.11 18.85
N LYS A 13 24.19 0.81 18.02
CA LYS A 13 24.64 0.50 16.67
C LYS A 13 25.90 -0.35 16.64
N ALA A 14 26.84 -0.14 17.55
CA ALA A 14 28.03 -0.96 17.64
C ALA A 14 27.70 -2.41 17.97
N ALA A 15 26.85 -2.64 18.98
CA ALA A 15 26.38 -3.97 19.35
C ALA A 15 25.60 -4.64 18.21
N ALA A 16 24.69 -3.89 17.56
CA ALA A 16 23.92 -4.40 16.44
C ALA A 16 24.80 -4.77 15.24
N LEU A 17 25.81 -3.94 14.92
CA LEU A 17 26.75 -4.22 13.84
C LEU A 17 27.55 -5.50 14.09
N GLU A 18 28.05 -5.67 15.31
CA GLU A 18 28.79 -6.87 15.71
C GLU A 18 27.95 -8.12 15.56
N GLU A 19 26.70 -8.09 16.01
CA GLU A 19 25.79 -9.22 15.91
C GLU A 19 25.46 -9.59 14.47
N ILE A 20 24.99 -8.65 13.65
CA ILE A 20 24.62 -8.93 12.25
C ILE A 20 25.83 -9.32 11.38
N PHE A 21 27.04 -8.94 11.78
CA PHE A 21 28.27 -9.37 11.10
C PHE A 21 28.63 -10.82 11.42
N ARG A 22 28.40 -11.28 12.67
CA ARG A 22 28.73 -12.63 13.13
C ARG A 22 27.67 -13.66 12.81
N ALA A 23 26.41 -13.28 12.89
CA ALA A 23 25.30 -14.20 12.73
C ALA A 23 25.13 -14.68 11.28
N ARG A 24 24.85 -15.97 11.11
CA ARG A 24 24.55 -16.54 9.79
C ARG A 24 23.21 -16.09 9.25
N VAL A 25 22.20 -16.00 10.11
CA VAL A 25 20.88 -15.44 9.82
C VAL A 25 20.57 -14.44 10.92
N SER A 26 20.17 -13.23 10.57
CA SER A 26 19.82 -12.21 11.56
C SER A 26 18.70 -11.30 11.10
N VAL A 27 18.02 -10.68 12.08
CA VAL A 27 17.09 -9.58 11.86
C VAL A 27 17.69 -8.27 12.37
N LEU A 28 17.53 -7.21 11.58
CA LEU A 28 17.81 -5.83 11.97
C LEU A 28 16.53 -5.04 11.91
N ILE A 29 15.96 -4.72 13.06
CA ILE A 29 14.66 -4.05 13.14
C ILE A 29 14.77 -2.67 13.80
N GLY A 30 13.73 -1.88 13.63
CA GLY A 30 13.59 -0.57 14.27
C GLY A 30 12.70 0.38 13.49
N PRO A 31 12.15 1.42 14.13
CA PRO A 31 11.37 2.45 13.49
C PRO A 31 12.12 3.20 12.38
N ALA A 32 11.39 3.97 11.59
CA ALA A 32 12.00 4.93 10.67
C ALA A 32 12.84 5.96 11.45
N GLY A 33 14.03 6.30 10.94
CA GLY A 33 14.91 7.30 11.55
C GLY A 33 15.85 6.79 12.65
N THR A 34 15.87 5.50 12.99
CA THR A 34 16.84 4.92 13.95
C THR A 34 18.23 4.68 13.36
N GLY A 35 18.37 4.78 12.02
CA GLY A 35 19.65 4.66 11.34
C GLY A 35 20.03 3.24 10.93
N LYS A 36 19.05 2.35 10.70
CA LYS A 36 19.27 1.02 10.08
C LYS A 36 20.14 1.12 8.83
N THR A 37 19.80 2.05 7.96
CA THR A 37 20.48 2.29 6.69
C THR A 37 21.93 2.73 6.86
N THR A 38 22.21 3.60 7.84
CA THR A 38 23.61 3.99 8.19
C THR A 38 24.41 2.80 8.70
N LEU A 39 23.78 1.93 9.48
CA LEU A 39 24.44 0.71 9.98
C LEU A 39 24.76 -0.25 8.83
N LEU A 40 23.83 -0.42 7.87
CA LEU A 40 24.09 -1.21 6.66
C LEU A 40 25.21 -0.62 5.80
N GLN A 41 25.34 0.70 5.72
CA GLN A 41 26.45 1.36 5.02
C GLN A 41 27.80 0.96 5.62
N ILE A 42 27.90 0.99 6.95
CA ILE A 42 29.12 0.58 7.65
C ILE A 42 29.40 -0.89 7.41
N LEU A 43 28.41 -1.77 7.54
CA LEU A 43 28.54 -3.20 7.26
C LEU A 43 29.07 -3.46 5.84
N CYS A 44 28.45 -2.84 4.83
CA CYS A 44 28.84 -3.00 3.42
C CYS A 44 30.24 -2.43 3.13
N ALA A 45 30.76 -1.52 3.96
CA ALA A 45 32.09 -0.98 3.83
C ALA A 45 33.18 -1.89 4.40
N LEU A 46 32.85 -2.87 5.24
CA LEU A 46 33.81 -3.80 5.85
C LEU A 46 34.57 -4.59 4.78
N PRO A 47 35.92 -4.70 4.88
CA PRO A 47 36.73 -5.39 3.87
C PRO A 47 36.32 -6.85 3.64
N GLU A 48 35.89 -7.53 4.69
CA GLU A 48 35.46 -8.94 4.63
C GLU A 48 34.14 -9.10 3.86
N VAL A 49 33.19 -8.22 4.10
CA VAL A 49 31.91 -8.19 3.38
C VAL A 49 32.12 -7.87 1.90
N LYS A 50 32.97 -6.88 1.59
CA LYS A 50 33.35 -6.53 0.21
C LYS A 50 33.99 -7.69 -0.54
N ARG A 51 34.93 -8.39 0.08
CA ARG A 51 35.65 -9.53 -0.54
C ARG A 51 34.74 -10.74 -0.72
N GLY A 52 33.78 -10.95 0.18
CA GLY A 52 32.86 -12.08 0.13
C GLY A 52 31.78 -11.96 -0.93
N GLY A 53 31.61 -10.80 -1.53
CA GLY A 53 30.46 -10.50 -2.42
C GLY A 53 29.19 -10.17 -1.65
N LEU A 54 28.42 -9.26 -2.22
CA LEU A 54 27.23 -8.67 -1.61
C LEU A 54 26.04 -8.77 -2.56
N LEU A 55 24.88 -9.17 -2.05
CA LEU A 55 23.60 -9.15 -2.75
C LEU A 55 22.65 -8.25 -1.97
N LEU A 56 22.19 -7.18 -2.60
CA LEU A 56 21.24 -6.22 -2.04
C LEU A 56 19.86 -6.42 -2.67
N LEU A 57 18.87 -6.74 -1.85
CA LEU A 57 17.50 -7.02 -2.29
C LEU A 57 16.50 -6.14 -1.54
N ALA A 58 15.43 -5.74 -2.24
CA ALA A 58 14.29 -5.08 -1.64
C ALA A 58 12.99 -5.46 -2.38
N PRO A 59 11.81 -5.40 -1.76
CA PRO A 59 10.55 -5.75 -2.42
C PRO A 59 10.17 -4.79 -3.55
N THR A 60 10.46 -3.50 -3.39
CA THR A 60 10.05 -2.43 -4.31
C THR A 60 11.25 -1.73 -4.96
N GLY A 61 11.03 -1.09 -6.13
CA GLY A 61 12.04 -0.31 -6.81
C GLY A 61 12.56 0.84 -5.94
N LYS A 62 11.67 1.50 -5.22
CA LYS A 62 12.03 2.62 -4.34
C LYS A 62 12.88 2.19 -3.14
N ALA A 63 12.51 1.10 -2.49
CA ALA A 63 13.31 0.54 -1.39
C ALA A 63 14.70 0.10 -1.90
N ARG A 64 14.78 -0.49 -3.10
CA ARG A 64 16.04 -0.83 -3.77
C ARG A 64 16.95 0.41 -3.96
N VAL A 65 16.41 1.47 -4.56
CA VAL A 65 17.20 2.71 -4.79
C VAL A 65 17.70 3.30 -3.47
N ARG A 66 16.84 3.36 -2.45
CA ARG A 66 17.25 3.81 -1.12
C ARG A 66 18.34 2.95 -0.48
N LEU A 67 18.23 1.64 -0.62
CA LEU A 67 19.26 0.71 -0.13
C LEU A 67 20.60 0.93 -0.85
N GLU A 68 20.56 1.10 -2.18
CA GLU A 68 21.75 1.41 -2.99
C GLU A 68 22.41 2.74 -2.59
N GLU A 69 21.61 3.82 -2.48
CA GLU A 69 22.09 5.14 -2.07
C GLU A 69 22.69 5.10 -0.66
N ALA A 70 22.00 4.46 0.25
CA ALA A 70 22.39 4.33 1.63
C ALA A 70 23.67 3.52 1.83
N THR A 71 23.86 2.48 1.04
CA THR A 71 25.07 1.64 1.09
C THR A 71 26.21 2.16 0.22
N GLY A 72 25.95 3.21 -0.59
CA GLY A 72 26.91 3.74 -1.58
C GLY A 72 27.13 2.80 -2.77
N ARG A 73 26.17 1.90 -3.04
CA ARG A 73 26.25 0.83 -4.05
C ARG A 73 25.26 1.02 -5.18
N ARG A 74 25.30 2.20 -5.82
CA ARG A 74 24.36 2.54 -6.91
C ARG A 74 24.44 1.54 -8.06
N GLY A 75 23.26 1.02 -8.46
CA GLY A 75 23.12 0.06 -9.57
C GLY A 75 23.48 -1.39 -9.23
N GLU A 76 23.86 -1.69 -7.99
CA GLU A 76 24.20 -3.06 -7.55
C GLU A 76 23.02 -3.79 -6.90
N GLY A 77 21.94 -3.08 -6.53
CA GLY A 77 20.75 -3.66 -5.93
C GLY A 77 19.77 -4.20 -6.96
N MET A 78 18.92 -5.11 -6.52
CA MET A 78 17.80 -5.64 -7.31
C MET A 78 16.51 -5.62 -6.52
N THR A 79 15.37 -5.52 -7.23
CA THR A 79 14.11 -5.91 -6.58
C THR A 79 14.08 -7.42 -6.42
N LEU A 80 13.35 -7.90 -5.40
CA LEU A 80 13.18 -9.34 -5.18
C LEU A 80 12.59 -10.02 -6.42
N ALA A 81 11.63 -9.37 -7.08
CA ALA A 81 11.04 -9.88 -8.32
C ALA A 81 12.08 -10.01 -9.45
N GLN A 82 12.97 -9.00 -9.64
CA GLN A 82 14.06 -9.09 -10.62
C GLN A 82 15.02 -10.24 -10.31
N PHE A 83 15.40 -10.38 -9.05
CA PHE A 83 16.29 -11.45 -8.61
C PHE A 83 15.68 -12.82 -8.86
N LEU A 84 14.43 -13.03 -8.41
CA LEU A 84 13.74 -14.31 -8.55
C LEU A 84 13.39 -14.65 -10.01
N LEU A 85 13.12 -13.65 -10.84
CA LEU A 85 12.94 -13.84 -12.28
C LEU A 85 14.23 -14.36 -12.95
N ARG A 86 15.39 -13.76 -12.63
CA ARG A 86 16.69 -14.20 -13.15
C ARG A 86 17.04 -15.64 -12.76
N HIS A 87 16.56 -16.05 -11.59
CA HIS A 87 16.79 -17.39 -11.04
C HIS A 87 15.61 -18.34 -11.26
N GLN A 88 14.64 -18.00 -12.15
CA GLN A 88 13.50 -18.86 -12.55
C GLN A 88 12.59 -19.27 -11.39
N ARG A 89 12.29 -18.33 -10.48
CA ARG A 89 11.40 -18.49 -9.30
C ARG A 89 10.30 -17.45 -9.23
N PHE A 90 10.10 -16.72 -10.29
CA PHE A 90 9.02 -15.74 -10.46
C PHE A 90 8.50 -15.81 -11.90
N ALA A 91 7.19 -15.97 -12.06
CA ALA A 91 6.50 -15.93 -13.35
C ALA A 91 5.90 -14.51 -13.52
N TRP A 92 6.43 -13.75 -14.45
CA TRP A 92 6.05 -12.34 -14.65
C TRP A 92 4.64 -12.17 -15.23
N ASP A 93 4.16 -13.17 -15.98
CA ASP A 93 2.84 -13.22 -16.63
C ASP A 93 1.69 -13.43 -15.63
N THR A 94 1.95 -14.22 -14.59
CA THR A 94 0.99 -14.54 -13.54
C THR A 94 1.26 -13.82 -12.22
N GLY A 95 2.42 -13.13 -12.08
CA GLY A 95 2.85 -12.52 -10.84
C GLY A 95 3.20 -13.51 -9.71
N ARG A 96 3.28 -14.83 -10.00
CA ARG A 96 3.46 -15.87 -8.98
C ARG A 96 4.93 -16.12 -8.64
N TYR A 97 5.19 -16.28 -7.36
CA TYR A 97 6.47 -16.75 -6.81
C TYR A 97 6.36 -18.23 -6.46
N PHE A 98 7.42 -18.99 -6.68
CA PHE A 98 7.43 -20.42 -6.44
C PHE A 98 8.84 -20.96 -6.17
N VAL A 99 8.90 -22.09 -5.47
CA VAL A 99 10.13 -22.85 -5.25
C VAL A 99 10.44 -23.66 -6.51
N ASN A 100 11.70 -23.63 -6.98
CA ASN A 100 12.17 -24.37 -8.15
C ASN A 100 13.54 -25.00 -7.88
N PRO A 101 13.59 -26.18 -7.23
CA PRO A 101 14.86 -26.81 -6.83
C PRO A 101 15.79 -27.15 -8.00
N GLY A 102 15.22 -27.35 -9.19
CA GLY A 102 15.99 -27.66 -10.43
C GLY A 102 16.61 -26.44 -11.10
N ALA A 103 16.22 -25.24 -10.71
CA ALA A 103 16.76 -24.02 -11.30
C ALA A 103 18.11 -23.61 -10.68
N PRO A 104 18.96 -22.88 -11.43
CA PRO A 104 20.22 -22.37 -10.93
C PRO A 104 20.05 -21.52 -9.67
N LYS A 105 20.91 -21.75 -8.67
CA LYS A 105 20.96 -20.93 -7.47
C LYS A 105 21.97 -19.80 -7.63
N ALA A 106 21.69 -18.66 -7.02
CA ALA A 106 22.64 -17.55 -6.92
C ALA A 106 23.80 -17.98 -6.00
N GLY A 107 25.00 -17.99 -6.55
CA GLY A 107 26.25 -18.20 -5.82
C GLY A 107 27.15 -16.97 -5.94
N GLY A 108 28.22 -16.91 -5.13
CA GLY A 108 29.22 -15.83 -5.20
C GLY A 108 28.99 -14.64 -4.30
N SER A 109 27.80 -14.48 -3.71
CA SER A 109 27.53 -13.46 -2.69
C SER A 109 27.43 -14.11 -1.31
N ARG A 110 28.48 -13.88 -0.48
CA ARG A 110 28.51 -14.43 0.89
C ARG A 110 27.65 -13.65 1.87
N THR A 111 27.30 -12.40 1.54
CA THR A 111 26.39 -11.58 2.35
C THR A 111 25.17 -11.19 1.51
N VAL A 112 23.98 -11.51 2.01
CA VAL A 112 22.69 -11.15 1.42
C VAL A 112 21.96 -10.25 2.39
N ILE A 113 21.55 -9.08 1.93
CA ILE A 113 20.75 -8.12 2.68
C ILE A 113 19.39 -7.96 1.98
N VAL A 114 18.33 -8.17 2.73
CA VAL A 114 16.96 -7.97 2.24
C VAL A 114 16.35 -6.87 3.09
N ASP A 115 16.08 -5.72 2.49
CA ASP A 115 15.46 -4.57 3.18
C ASP A 115 13.94 -4.55 2.98
N GLU A 116 13.21 -3.81 3.83
CA GLU A 116 11.75 -3.69 3.86
C GLU A 116 11.05 -5.06 3.92
N CYS A 117 11.58 -5.97 4.75
CA CYS A 117 11.09 -7.35 4.88
C CYS A 117 9.66 -7.48 5.41
N SER A 118 9.08 -6.44 5.99
CA SER A 118 7.66 -6.42 6.38
C SER A 118 6.72 -6.71 5.21
N MET A 119 7.17 -6.47 3.96
CA MET A 119 6.41 -6.68 2.73
C MET A 119 6.55 -8.09 2.14
N LEU A 120 7.36 -8.97 2.71
CA LEU A 120 7.61 -10.31 2.16
C LEU A 120 6.45 -11.26 2.44
N THR A 121 5.89 -11.86 1.38
CA THR A 121 4.95 -12.97 1.50
C THR A 121 5.68 -14.29 1.78
N GLU A 122 4.95 -15.32 2.21
CA GLU A 122 5.52 -16.67 2.42
C GLU A 122 6.13 -17.24 1.13
N ASP A 123 5.44 -17.06 -0.02
CA ASP A 123 5.94 -17.55 -1.31
C ASP A 123 7.23 -16.84 -1.74
N GLN A 124 7.30 -15.52 -1.55
CA GLN A 124 8.51 -14.74 -1.81
C GLN A 124 9.68 -15.18 -0.93
N PHE A 125 9.39 -15.42 0.35
CA PHE A 125 10.39 -15.87 1.31
C PHE A 125 10.90 -17.28 0.98
N ALA A 126 10.01 -18.22 0.66
CA ALA A 126 10.37 -19.58 0.25
C ALA A 126 11.19 -19.58 -1.05
N ALA A 127 10.76 -18.81 -2.06
CA ALA A 127 11.47 -18.66 -3.33
C ALA A 127 12.87 -18.05 -3.15
N LEU A 128 13.01 -17.06 -2.27
CA LEU A 128 14.30 -16.44 -1.94
C LEU A 128 15.27 -17.47 -1.33
N LEU A 129 14.82 -18.21 -0.31
CA LEU A 129 15.66 -19.22 0.35
C LEU A 129 16.10 -20.33 -0.62
N ASP A 130 15.20 -20.73 -1.54
CA ASP A 130 15.53 -21.71 -2.57
C ASP A 130 16.48 -21.16 -3.65
N ALA A 131 16.47 -19.84 -3.89
CA ALA A 131 17.28 -19.19 -4.92
C ALA A 131 18.74 -18.94 -4.53
N ILE A 132 19.06 -18.88 -3.23
CA ILE A 132 20.40 -18.52 -2.74
C ILE A 132 21.20 -19.75 -2.31
N SER A 133 22.55 -19.67 -2.43
CA SER A 133 23.46 -20.71 -1.96
C SER A 133 24.82 -20.13 -1.58
N GLY A 134 25.54 -20.81 -0.67
CA GLY A 134 26.89 -20.38 -0.23
C GLY A 134 26.90 -19.08 0.56
N VAL A 135 25.80 -18.75 1.25
CA VAL A 135 25.62 -17.52 2.02
C VAL A 135 26.15 -17.70 3.43
N ASP A 136 27.07 -16.82 3.85
CA ASP A 136 27.59 -16.76 5.22
C ASP A 136 26.69 -15.89 6.11
N ARG A 137 26.10 -14.82 5.53
CA ARG A 137 25.26 -13.84 6.25
C ARG A 137 24.00 -13.54 5.45
N LEU A 138 22.85 -13.85 6.04
CA LEU A 138 21.52 -13.48 5.53
C LEU A 138 20.87 -12.53 6.54
N ILE A 139 20.68 -11.28 6.15
CA ILE A 139 20.23 -10.21 7.02
C ILE A 139 18.88 -9.70 6.53
N PHE A 140 17.84 -9.90 7.35
CA PHE A 140 16.51 -9.39 7.12
C PHE A 140 16.32 -8.05 7.83
N VAL A 141 16.03 -7.00 7.08
CA VAL A 141 15.91 -5.63 7.59
C VAL A 141 14.50 -5.14 7.42
N GLY A 142 13.93 -4.49 8.44
CA GLY A 142 12.57 -3.96 8.35
C GLY A 142 12.02 -3.38 9.64
N ASP A 143 10.74 -3.12 9.64
CA ASP A 143 9.98 -2.73 10.83
C ASP A 143 8.73 -3.61 10.96
N PRO A 144 8.66 -4.53 11.95
CA PRO A 144 7.55 -5.47 12.10
C PRO A 144 6.23 -4.81 12.51
N ARG A 145 6.25 -3.50 12.78
CA ARG A 145 5.06 -2.69 13.14
C ARG A 145 4.37 -2.09 11.92
N GLN A 146 5.04 -2.11 10.75
CA GLN A 146 4.46 -1.67 9.50
C GLN A 146 3.46 -2.70 8.97
N LEU A 147 2.70 -2.28 7.95
CA LEU A 147 1.76 -3.16 7.25
C LEU A 147 2.43 -4.49 6.86
N PRO A 148 1.76 -5.61 7.12
CA PRO A 148 2.19 -6.92 6.62
C PRO A 148 2.07 -6.97 5.08
N PRO A 149 2.60 -8.03 4.43
CA PRO A 149 2.58 -8.13 2.98
C PRO A 149 1.15 -8.20 2.42
N ILE A 150 0.97 -7.76 1.18
CA ILE A 150 -0.25 -8.09 0.42
C ILE A 150 -0.11 -9.54 -0.03
N GLY A 151 -0.87 -10.46 0.59
CA GLY A 151 -0.78 -11.89 0.37
C GLY A 151 -0.62 -12.69 1.66
N ALA A 152 -0.36 -13.99 1.54
CA ALA A 152 -0.38 -14.92 2.68
C ALA A 152 0.79 -14.71 3.66
N GLY A 153 0.48 -14.90 4.93
CA GLY A 153 1.45 -14.99 6.03
C GLY A 153 2.01 -13.68 6.53
N ARG A 154 3.00 -13.82 7.40
CA ARG A 154 3.76 -12.71 8.02
C ARG A 154 5.20 -13.15 8.35
N PRO A 155 5.94 -13.75 7.40
CA PRO A 155 7.18 -14.47 7.70
C PRO A 155 8.22 -13.61 8.42
N PHE A 156 8.34 -12.32 8.08
CA PHE A 156 9.27 -11.44 8.76
C PHE A 156 8.93 -11.25 10.25
N VAL A 157 7.64 -11.04 10.57
CA VAL A 157 7.19 -10.89 11.97
C VAL A 157 7.43 -12.17 12.76
N ASP A 158 7.22 -13.33 12.15
CA ASP A 158 7.42 -14.62 12.81
C ASP A 158 8.90 -14.88 13.07
N ILE A 159 9.80 -14.55 12.13
CA ILE A 159 11.25 -14.62 12.34
C ILE A 159 11.67 -13.67 13.47
N VAL A 160 11.19 -12.43 13.46
CA VAL A 160 11.49 -11.46 14.53
C VAL A 160 11.04 -11.99 15.88
N ARG A 161 9.81 -12.50 16.00
CA ARG A 161 9.27 -13.08 17.24
C ARG A 161 10.09 -14.29 17.71
N ARG A 162 10.51 -15.15 16.79
CA ARG A 162 11.30 -16.35 17.09
C ARG A 162 12.70 -16.02 17.62
N LEU A 163 13.30 -14.93 17.13
CA LEU A 163 14.66 -14.52 17.48
C LEU A 163 14.70 -13.52 18.63
N ALA A 164 13.58 -12.84 18.93
CA ALA A 164 13.52 -11.88 20.01
C ALA A 164 13.80 -12.54 21.36
N PRO A 165 14.69 -11.97 22.19
CA PRO A 165 14.89 -12.47 23.55
C PRO A 165 13.68 -12.18 24.46
N ASN A 166 13.43 -13.03 25.45
CA ASN A 166 12.29 -12.88 26.36
C ASN A 166 12.34 -11.55 27.18
N ASP A 167 13.52 -11.00 27.37
CA ASP A 167 13.78 -9.76 28.11
C ASP A 167 13.96 -8.53 27.20
N VAL A 168 13.55 -8.60 25.93
CA VAL A 168 13.81 -7.56 24.91
C VAL A 168 13.33 -6.16 25.33
N GLU A 169 12.22 -6.07 26.06
CA GLU A 169 11.64 -4.79 26.45
C GLU A 169 12.46 -4.05 27.52
N THR A 170 13.17 -4.78 28.37
CA THR A 170 13.97 -4.25 29.48
C THR A 170 15.46 -4.15 29.16
N ARG A 171 15.90 -4.82 28.10
CA ARG A 171 17.30 -4.88 27.68
C ARG A 171 17.74 -3.63 26.92
N PHE A 172 18.98 -3.17 27.19
CA PHE A 172 19.64 -2.16 26.38
C PHE A 172 21.16 -2.47 26.27
N PRO A 173 21.75 -2.47 25.06
CA PRO A 173 21.12 -2.46 23.73
C PRO A 173 20.19 -3.67 23.52
N ARG A 174 19.16 -3.52 22.68
CA ARG A 174 18.25 -4.61 22.33
C ARG A 174 18.89 -5.54 21.28
N VAL A 175 19.95 -6.21 21.69
CA VAL A 175 20.73 -7.12 20.85
C VAL A 175 20.87 -8.47 21.54
N ALA A 176 20.66 -9.54 20.78
CA ALA A 176 20.77 -10.94 21.19
C ALA A 176 21.23 -11.79 20.00
N PRO A 177 21.55 -13.07 20.16
CA PRO A 177 21.94 -13.94 19.04
C PRO A 177 20.92 -13.86 17.89
N SER A 178 21.39 -13.48 16.70
CA SER A 178 20.59 -13.29 15.48
C SER A 178 19.56 -12.15 15.53
N TYR A 179 19.54 -11.33 16.56
CA TYR A 179 18.55 -10.27 16.76
C TYR A 179 19.19 -8.94 17.10
N ALA A 180 18.83 -7.89 16.36
CA ALA A 180 19.23 -6.51 16.63
C ALA A 180 18.05 -5.56 16.42
N GLU A 181 17.65 -4.82 17.47
CA GLU A 181 16.63 -3.76 17.40
C GLU A 181 17.25 -2.41 17.71
N LEU A 182 17.11 -1.46 16.78
CA LEU A 182 17.49 -0.07 16.99
C LEU A 182 16.29 0.71 17.53
N THR A 183 16.45 1.28 18.72
CA THR A 183 15.38 1.99 19.44
C THR A 183 15.60 3.50 19.50
N VAL A 184 16.86 3.95 19.42
CA VAL A 184 17.23 5.36 19.55
C VAL A 184 17.00 6.09 18.23
N ILE A 185 16.02 7.00 18.19
CA ILE A 185 15.73 7.84 17.03
C ILE A 185 16.69 9.03 17.05
N ARG A 186 17.46 9.20 15.95
CA ARG A 186 18.47 10.28 15.77
C ARG A 186 17.96 11.46 14.95
N ARG A 187 16.71 11.45 14.47
CA ARG A 187 16.15 12.65 13.83
C ARG A 187 16.28 13.82 14.81
N GLN A 188 16.73 14.97 14.32
CA GLN A 188 16.94 16.19 15.11
C GLN A 188 15.70 16.63 15.93
N ASP A 189 14.56 16.00 15.67
CA ASP A 189 13.27 16.23 16.24
C ASP A 189 12.73 14.98 16.97
N ALA A 190 13.54 14.30 17.79
CA ALA A 190 13.10 13.12 18.56
C ALA A 190 11.90 13.42 19.50
N GLU A 191 11.65 14.70 19.78
CA GLU A 191 10.52 15.21 20.59
C GLU A 191 9.30 15.62 19.75
N ARG A 192 9.32 15.43 18.43
CA ARG A 192 8.17 15.78 17.56
C ARG A 192 6.96 14.91 17.87
N ASP A 193 5.81 15.56 17.89
CA ASP A 193 4.54 14.90 18.21
C ASP A 193 4.05 13.94 17.13
N ASP A 194 4.45 14.12 15.86
CA ASP A 194 4.14 13.16 14.78
C ASP A 194 4.75 11.78 15.05
N VAL A 195 5.99 11.72 15.55
CA VAL A 195 6.66 10.48 15.91
C VAL A 195 6.00 9.84 17.14
N SER A 196 5.70 10.67 18.15
CA SER A 196 5.04 10.21 19.38
C SER A 196 3.64 9.68 19.08
N PHE A 197 2.89 10.35 18.23
CA PHE A 197 1.56 9.92 17.80
C PHE A 197 1.59 8.59 17.02
N ALA A 198 2.50 8.47 16.06
CA ALA A 198 2.65 7.22 15.31
C ALA A 198 3.01 6.01 16.21
N ARG A 199 3.84 6.21 17.24
CA ARG A 199 4.22 5.15 18.19
C ARG A 199 3.05 4.54 18.94
N LEU A 200 1.96 5.27 19.18
CA LEU A 200 0.75 4.75 19.82
C LEU A 200 0.18 3.55 19.06
N PHE A 201 0.39 3.51 17.74
CA PHE A 201 -0.06 2.42 16.87
C PHE A 201 1.03 1.37 16.62
N GLY A 202 2.20 1.48 17.25
CA GLY A 202 3.31 0.54 17.07
C GLY A 202 3.21 -0.75 17.89
N GLY A 203 2.18 -0.92 18.74
CA GLY A 203 1.96 -2.11 19.54
C GLY A 203 2.96 -2.34 20.68
N SER A 204 3.82 -1.38 20.98
CA SER A 204 4.70 -1.37 22.16
C SER A 204 3.93 -0.89 23.38
N VAL A 205 4.46 -1.21 24.59
CA VAL A 205 3.94 -0.61 25.82
C VAL A 205 4.00 0.91 25.69
N VAL A 206 2.85 1.55 25.82
CA VAL A 206 2.72 3.00 25.70
C VAL A 206 3.34 3.65 26.92
N ASP A 207 4.24 4.61 26.72
CA ASP A 207 4.78 5.44 27.80
C ASP A 207 3.63 6.12 28.55
N PRO A 208 3.58 6.11 29.90
CA PRO A 208 2.52 6.76 30.68
C PRO A 208 2.27 8.23 30.36
N GLY A 209 3.21 8.91 29.69
CA GLY A 209 3.04 10.30 29.24
C GLY A 209 2.54 10.46 27.81
N ALA A 210 2.28 9.38 27.08
CA ALA A 210 1.90 9.44 25.66
C ALA A 210 0.51 10.06 25.41
N ASP A 211 -0.37 10.09 26.41
CA ASP A 211 -1.71 10.69 26.32
C ASP A 211 -1.67 12.20 25.99
N GLY A 212 -0.64 12.89 26.42
CA GLY A 212 -0.47 14.33 26.18
C GLY A 212 -0.40 14.72 24.70
N VAL A 213 -0.07 13.81 23.79
CA VAL A 213 -0.06 14.10 22.35
C VAL A 213 -1.46 14.33 21.80
N TRP A 214 -2.48 13.64 22.34
CA TRP A 214 -3.87 13.84 21.94
C TRP A 214 -4.37 15.24 22.26
N ASP A 215 -4.01 15.75 23.44
CA ASP A 215 -4.41 17.09 23.88
C ASP A 215 -3.68 18.16 23.06
N ARG A 216 -2.39 17.97 22.74
CA ARG A 216 -1.66 18.89 21.86
C ARG A 216 -2.19 18.88 20.42
N LEU A 217 -2.59 17.73 19.89
CA LEU A 217 -3.26 17.63 18.59
C LEU A 217 -4.62 18.35 18.59
N ALA A 218 -5.42 18.12 19.64
CA ALA A 218 -6.75 18.72 19.77
C ALA A 218 -6.68 20.25 19.95
N SER A 219 -5.67 20.75 20.65
CA SER A 219 -5.43 22.20 20.85
C SER A 219 -4.68 22.87 19.70
N GLY A 220 -4.19 22.11 18.71
CA GLY A 220 -3.42 22.64 17.57
C GLY A 220 -1.99 23.09 17.94
N THR A 221 -1.47 22.66 19.10
CA THR A 221 -0.11 22.99 19.58
C THR A 221 0.91 21.90 19.28
N ALA A 222 0.49 20.79 18.65
CA ALA A 222 1.36 19.67 18.29
C ALA A 222 2.39 20.07 17.22
N THR A 223 3.62 19.54 17.36
CA THR A 223 4.74 19.82 16.45
C THR A 223 4.85 18.73 15.38
N GLY A 224 5.03 19.16 14.11
CA GLY A 224 5.21 18.25 12.99
C GLY A 224 3.96 17.51 12.53
N VAL A 225 2.84 17.68 13.23
CA VAL A 225 1.55 17.06 12.89
C VAL A 225 0.39 18.01 13.19
N ARG A 226 -0.63 17.99 12.30
CA ARG A 226 -1.90 18.70 12.50
C ARG A 226 -3.08 17.78 12.26
N ALA A 227 -4.15 17.99 13.03
CA ALA A 227 -5.41 17.28 12.87
C ALA A 227 -6.47 18.24 12.31
N VAL A 228 -7.14 17.81 11.23
CA VAL A 228 -8.16 18.59 10.50
C VAL A 228 -9.44 17.79 10.46
N PRO A 229 -10.48 18.17 11.23
CA PRO A 229 -11.74 17.43 11.24
C PRO A 229 -12.57 17.70 9.99
N TRP A 230 -13.35 16.68 9.56
CA TRP A 230 -14.36 16.79 8.52
C TRP A 230 -15.55 15.87 8.83
N ARG A 231 -16.70 16.14 8.23
CA ARG A 231 -17.97 15.43 8.49
C ARG A 231 -18.43 14.60 7.31
N ASP A 232 -18.30 15.13 6.11
CA ASP A 232 -18.79 14.53 4.87
C ASP A 232 -17.79 14.76 3.72
N GLY A 233 -18.05 14.12 2.55
CA GLY A 233 -17.15 14.17 1.41
C GLY A 233 -16.91 15.57 0.84
N ARG A 234 -17.89 16.47 0.93
CA ARG A 234 -17.73 17.83 0.48
C ARG A 234 -16.78 18.59 1.39
N GLU A 235 -16.97 18.49 2.71
CA GLU A 235 -16.08 19.13 3.67
C GLU A 235 -14.66 18.54 3.60
N LEU A 236 -14.52 17.21 3.39
CA LEU A 236 -13.22 16.61 3.16
C LEU A 236 -12.51 17.25 1.96
N GLN A 237 -13.19 17.38 0.82
CA GLN A 237 -12.59 18.00 -0.37
C GLN A 237 -12.18 19.45 -0.09
N GLU A 238 -13.05 20.25 0.52
CA GLU A 238 -12.77 21.64 0.87
C GLU A 238 -11.54 21.75 1.79
N ARG A 239 -11.46 20.90 2.83
CA ARG A 239 -10.33 20.87 3.77
C ARG A 239 -9.03 20.39 3.12
N LEU A 240 -9.10 19.29 2.37
CA LEU A 240 -7.93 18.74 1.67
C LEU A 240 -7.33 19.76 0.69
N PHE A 241 -8.18 20.42 -0.09
CA PHE A 241 -7.72 21.44 -1.03
C PHE A 241 -7.15 22.66 -0.31
N ALA A 242 -7.76 23.11 0.77
CA ALA A 242 -7.22 24.20 1.58
C ALA A 242 -5.81 23.88 2.12
N GLU A 243 -5.60 22.63 2.57
CA GLU A 243 -4.30 22.18 3.07
C GLU A 243 -3.23 22.07 1.95
N ILE A 244 -3.62 21.59 0.75
CA ILE A 244 -2.75 21.56 -0.43
C ILE A 244 -2.40 23.00 -0.85
N GLU A 245 -3.36 23.90 -0.91
CA GLU A 245 -3.16 25.31 -1.29
C GLU A 245 -2.30 26.05 -0.26
N GLN A 246 -2.48 25.79 1.02
CA GLN A 246 -1.60 26.31 2.07
C GLN A 246 -0.15 25.83 1.91
N TYR A 247 0.04 24.55 1.57
CA TYR A 247 1.36 24.02 1.28
C TYR A 247 2.01 24.71 0.09
N ILE A 248 1.26 24.92 -1.01
CA ILE A 248 1.72 25.57 -2.23
C ILE A 248 2.09 27.03 -1.94
N ALA A 249 1.22 27.77 -1.25
CA ALA A 249 1.43 29.17 -0.91
C ALA A 249 2.72 29.40 -0.11
N GLY A 250 3.04 28.48 0.81
CA GLY A 250 4.26 28.54 1.62
C GLY A 250 5.57 28.32 0.87
N ARG A 251 5.51 27.91 -0.42
CA ARG A 251 6.71 27.57 -1.24
C ARG A 251 7.15 28.68 -2.20
N GLY A 252 6.39 29.78 -2.32
CA GLY A 252 6.73 30.91 -3.17
C GLY A 252 6.69 30.62 -4.67
N PHE A 253 5.90 29.64 -5.11
CA PHE A 253 5.66 29.34 -6.51
C PHE A 253 4.98 30.52 -7.22
N LYS A 254 5.20 30.64 -8.53
CA LYS A 254 4.73 31.78 -9.34
C LYS A 254 3.53 31.36 -10.20
N GLY A 255 2.80 32.38 -10.70
CA GLY A 255 1.61 32.19 -11.55
C GLY A 255 0.34 32.05 -10.72
N ASP A 256 -0.71 31.52 -11.33
CA ASP A 256 -1.95 31.25 -10.61
C ASP A 256 -1.86 29.90 -9.86
N ILE A 257 -2.97 29.47 -9.27
CA ILE A 257 -2.99 28.26 -8.41
C ILE A 257 -2.68 26.99 -9.21
N GLU A 258 -3.07 26.88 -10.48
CA GLU A 258 -2.73 25.74 -11.33
C GLU A 258 -1.24 25.72 -11.69
N ASP A 259 -0.66 26.90 -11.99
CA ASP A 259 0.76 27.02 -12.28
C ASP A 259 1.61 26.69 -11.03
N ALA A 260 1.19 27.18 -9.87
CA ALA A 260 1.85 26.90 -8.59
C ALA A 260 1.73 25.41 -8.20
N PHE A 261 0.57 24.81 -8.42
CA PHE A 261 0.37 23.37 -8.23
C PHE A 261 1.29 22.56 -9.15
N ALA A 262 1.36 22.92 -10.44
CA ALA A 262 2.24 22.24 -11.39
C ALA A 262 3.73 22.37 -11.00
N GLN A 263 4.16 23.53 -10.49
CA GLN A 263 5.51 23.71 -9.94
C GLN A 263 5.77 22.85 -8.70
N SER A 264 4.75 22.61 -7.86
CA SER A 264 4.88 21.71 -6.70
C SER A 264 5.14 20.25 -7.08
N LEU A 265 4.87 19.89 -8.33
CA LEU A 265 5.15 18.59 -8.93
C LEU A 265 6.47 18.58 -9.74
N GLY A 266 7.28 19.64 -9.63
CA GLY A 266 8.54 19.78 -10.33
C GLY A 266 8.44 20.44 -11.71
N GLY A 267 7.28 20.97 -12.08
CA GLY A 267 7.12 21.77 -13.29
C GLY A 267 7.90 23.09 -13.21
N SER A 268 8.38 23.56 -14.34
CA SER A 268 9.10 24.83 -14.49
C SER A 268 8.26 25.83 -15.27
N LEU A 269 7.95 26.98 -14.65
CA LEU A 269 7.20 28.05 -15.29
C LEU A 269 8.15 28.86 -16.20
N TYR A 270 7.84 28.90 -17.50
CA TYR A 270 8.57 29.66 -18.49
C TYR A 270 7.58 30.21 -19.53
N ASP A 271 7.68 31.51 -19.86
CA ASP A 271 6.85 32.20 -20.83
C ASP A 271 5.34 31.91 -20.70
N GLY A 272 4.83 31.97 -19.47
CA GLY A 272 3.40 31.76 -19.17
C GLY A 272 2.91 30.31 -19.23
N HIS A 273 3.81 29.34 -19.43
CA HIS A 273 3.49 27.92 -19.48
C HIS A 273 4.34 27.11 -18.50
N VAL A 274 3.79 26.02 -17.96
CA VAL A 274 4.53 25.10 -17.10
C VAL A 274 5.00 23.89 -17.89
N TYR A 275 6.29 23.68 -17.90
CA TYR A 275 6.97 22.59 -18.60
C TYR A 275 7.40 21.51 -17.61
N PHE A 276 7.28 20.25 -18.02
CA PHE A 276 7.70 19.09 -17.24
C PHE A 276 8.84 18.36 -17.97
N TRP A 277 10.05 18.83 -17.71
CA TRP A 277 11.24 18.28 -18.33
C TRP A 277 11.77 17.06 -17.57
N SER A 278 12.40 16.14 -18.28
CA SER A 278 13.26 15.13 -17.67
C SER A 278 14.60 15.73 -17.23
N GLU A 279 15.28 15.05 -16.28
CA GLU A 279 16.60 15.47 -15.82
C GLU A 279 17.62 15.51 -16.95
N ARG A 280 18.49 16.51 -16.91
CA ARG A 280 19.68 16.69 -17.76
C ARG A 280 20.81 17.23 -16.89
N ASP A 281 22.05 17.20 -17.41
CA ASP A 281 23.27 17.58 -16.68
C ASP A 281 23.18 18.94 -15.96
N ASP A 282 22.47 19.89 -16.56
CA ASP A 282 22.35 21.27 -16.09
C ASP A 282 20.99 21.60 -15.43
N ARG A 283 20.07 20.62 -15.35
CA ARG A 283 18.70 20.89 -14.88
C ARG A 283 18.06 19.65 -14.23
N PRO A 284 17.54 19.80 -13.00
CA PRO A 284 16.78 18.71 -12.35
C PRO A 284 15.51 18.40 -13.14
N GLY A 285 15.15 17.12 -13.22
CA GLY A 285 13.90 16.65 -13.81
C GLY A 285 12.70 16.87 -12.89
N ALA A 286 11.51 16.93 -13.49
CA ALA A 286 10.26 17.07 -12.75
C ALA A 286 10.07 15.91 -11.75
N ALA A 287 10.45 14.69 -12.11
CA ALA A 287 10.30 13.52 -11.25
C ALA A 287 11.13 13.59 -9.94
N ALA A 288 12.15 14.44 -9.85
CA ALA A 288 12.89 14.67 -8.62
C ALA A 288 12.02 15.24 -7.49
N GLN A 289 10.91 15.92 -7.83
CA GLN A 289 9.98 16.52 -6.86
C GLN A 289 8.72 15.68 -6.62
N VAL A 290 8.59 14.51 -7.24
CA VAL A 290 7.37 13.69 -7.14
C VAL A 290 7.01 13.28 -5.72
N GLU A 291 7.99 13.24 -4.81
CA GLU A 291 7.81 12.91 -3.40
C GLU A 291 7.72 14.15 -2.47
N ALA A 292 7.60 15.35 -3.01
CA ALA A 292 7.50 16.57 -2.19
C ALA A 292 6.25 16.55 -1.30
N TRP A 293 5.16 16.00 -1.77
CA TRP A 293 3.94 15.78 -0.99
C TRP A 293 3.13 14.58 -1.51
N GLN A 294 2.24 14.03 -0.65
CA GLN A 294 1.39 12.89 -0.99
C GLN A 294 0.10 12.86 -0.17
N VAL A 295 -1.03 12.57 -0.82
CA VAL A 295 -2.27 12.22 -0.14
C VAL A 295 -2.35 10.70 0.03
N LEU A 296 -2.70 10.23 1.22
CA LEU A 296 -2.91 8.82 1.54
C LEU A 296 -4.37 8.59 1.93
N SER A 297 -4.99 7.57 1.37
CA SER A 297 -6.32 7.11 1.81
C SER A 297 -6.32 5.60 2.00
N PRO A 298 -7.01 5.07 3.01
CA PRO A 298 -7.19 3.64 3.18
C PRO A 298 -8.17 3.03 2.16
N LEU A 299 -9.02 3.86 1.53
CA LEU A 299 -10.07 3.43 0.61
C LEU A 299 -9.68 3.65 -0.85
N ARG A 300 -9.99 2.68 -1.73
CA ARG A 300 -9.76 2.81 -3.17
C ARG A 300 -10.93 3.50 -3.87
N ALA A 301 -12.13 3.04 -3.60
CA ALA A 301 -13.37 3.51 -4.20
C ALA A 301 -14.16 4.45 -3.28
N GLY A 302 -15.26 5.02 -3.79
CA GLY A 302 -16.17 5.90 -3.05
C GLY A 302 -15.67 7.35 -2.96
N LEU A 303 -16.44 8.21 -2.28
CA LEU A 303 -16.20 9.67 -2.20
C LEU A 303 -14.87 10.04 -1.54
N PHE A 304 -14.36 9.19 -0.64
CA PHE A 304 -13.10 9.38 0.09
C PHE A 304 -11.98 8.52 -0.46
N GLY A 305 -12.25 7.76 -1.52
CA GLY A 305 -11.34 6.82 -2.15
C GLY A 305 -10.32 7.50 -3.07
N LEU A 306 -9.29 6.76 -3.40
CA LEU A 306 -8.18 7.23 -4.23
C LEU A 306 -8.64 7.75 -5.58
N GLU A 307 -9.58 7.07 -6.23
CA GLU A 307 -10.05 7.42 -7.57
C GLU A 307 -10.78 8.77 -7.58
N ALA A 308 -11.65 8.99 -6.59
CA ALA A 308 -12.35 10.26 -6.43
C ALA A 308 -11.38 11.40 -6.13
N ILE A 309 -10.45 11.21 -5.19
CA ILE A 309 -9.44 12.22 -4.82
C ILE A 309 -8.55 12.54 -6.02
N ASN A 310 -8.01 11.53 -6.72
CA ASN A 310 -7.16 11.70 -7.89
C ASN A 310 -7.86 12.50 -9.00
N ARG A 311 -9.13 12.15 -9.30
CA ARG A 311 -9.95 12.82 -10.31
C ARG A 311 -10.24 14.28 -9.93
N GLU A 312 -10.59 14.53 -8.67
CA GLU A 312 -10.89 15.88 -8.20
C GLU A 312 -9.64 16.77 -8.16
N VAL A 313 -8.49 16.24 -7.73
CA VAL A 313 -7.21 16.96 -7.78
C VAL A 313 -6.86 17.32 -9.23
N GLN A 314 -6.95 16.36 -10.15
CA GLN A 314 -6.70 16.62 -11.58
C GLN A 314 -7.69 17.66 -12.12
N ARG A 315 -8.99 17.52 -11.85
CA ARG A 315 -10.03 18.45 -12.32
C ARG A 315 -9.80 19.88 -11.83
N ARG A 316 -9.40 20.04 -10.55
CA ARG A 316 -9.22 21.35 -9.93
C ARG A 316 -7.93 22.04 -10.38
N TYR A 317 -6.83 21.32 -10.41
CA TYR A 317 -5.50 21.91 -10.61
C TYR A 317 -4.89 21.67 -11.99
N ARG A 318 -5.59 20.95 -12.87
CA ARG A 318 -5.16 20.67 -14.24
C ARG A 318 -6.23 21.06 -15.27
N ALA A 319 -7.15 21.95 -14.90
CA ALA A 319 -8.26 22.36 -15.76
C ALA A 319 -7.79 23.03 -17.04
N LYS A 320 -6.76 23.89 -16.98
CA LYS A 320 -6.13 24.50 -18.18
C LYS A 320 -5.56 23.42 -19.10
N ALA A 321 -4.78 22.48 -18.58
CA ALA A 321 -4.20 21.40 -19.35
C ALA A 321 -5.28 20.50 -19.98
N LEU A 322 -6.35 20.18 -19.24
CA LEU A 322 -7.51 19.44 -19.74
C LEU A 322 -8.24 20.21 -20.85
N ALA A 323 -8.43 21.50 -20.69
CA ALA A 323 -9.05 22.35 -21.70
C ALA A 323 -8.19 22.40 -22.99
N MET A 324 -6.90 22.62 -22.86
CA MET A 324 -5.95 22.61 -23.98
C MET A 324 -5.91 21.27 -24.71
N ALA A 325 -5.99 20.16 -23.98
CA ALA A 325 -6.01 18.81 -24.55
C ALA A 325 -7.31 18.50 -25.32
N ARG A 326 -8.37 19.28 -25.09
CA ARG A 326 -9.65 19.20 -25.86
C ARG A 326 -9.67 20.06 -27.09
N LEU A 327 -8.84 21.13 -27.13
CA LEU A 327 -8.79 22.04 -28.26
C LEU A 327 -8.14 21.37 -29.48
N THR A 328 -8.79 21.53 -30.63
CA THR A 328 -8.26 21.12 -31.95
C THR A 328 -8.46 22.26 -32.93
N ASP A 329 -7.43 22.58 -33.69
CA ASP A 329 -7.51 23.49 -34.81
C ASP A 329 -7.16 22.71 -36.09
N GLY A 330 -8.13 22.45 -36.95
CA GLY A 330 -7.94 21.64 -38.15
C GLY A 330 -7.34 20.25 -37.93
N GLY A 331 -7.59 19.62 -36.75
CA GLY A 331 -6.98 18.35 -36.37
C GLY A 331 -5.61 18.46 -35.70
N GLN A 332 -5.10 19.66 -35.53
CA GLN A 332 -3.82 19.94 -34.86
C GLN A 332 -4.03 20.23 -33.37
N ARG A 333 -3.03 19.92 -32.54
CA ARG A 333 -3.08 20.08 -31.09
C ARG A 333 -1.78 20.67 -30.55
N LEU A 334 -1.88 21.48 -29.49
CA LEU A 334 -0.73 21.95 -28.71
C LEU A 334 -0.32 20.93 -27.61
N VAL A 335 -1.29 20.16 -27.12
CA VAL A 335 -1.12 19.17 -26.07
C VAL A 335 -1.75 17.85 -26.55
N PRO A 336 -1.14 16.70 -26.26
CA PRO A 336 -1.71 15.41 -26.62
C PRO A 336 -3.09 15.20 -26.01
N LYS A 337 -3.93 14.44 -26.69
CA LYS A 337 -5.20 13.95 -26.12
C LYS A 337 -4.92 13.15 -24.83
N PRO A 338 -5.75 13.27 -23.78
CA PRO A 338 -5.60 12.47 -22.56
C PRO A 338 -5.47 10.97 -22.85
N ALA A 339 -4.62 10.27 -22.09
CA ALA A 339 -4.33 8.86 -22.27
C ALA A 339 -5.00 8.01 -21.18
N GLY A 340 -5.51 6.85 -21.56
CA GLY A 340 -6.09 5.87 -20.66
C GLY A 340 -7.42 6.27 -20.02
N PRO A 341 -8.01 5.37 -19.20
CA PRO A 341 -9.33 5.59 -18.59
C PRO A 341 -9.33 6.75 -17.59
N GLN A 342 -8.20 7.04 -16.96
CA GLN A 342 -8.06 8.16 -16.01
C GLN A 342 -7.70 9.49 -16.70
N GLY A 343 -7.53 9.50 -18.02
CA GLY A 343 -7.26 10.72 -18.78
C GLY A 343 -5.92 11.36 -18.45
N LEU A 344 -4.84 10.60 -18.42
CA LEU A 344 -3.49 11.04 -18.08
C LEU A 344 -2.97 12.12 -19.05
N LEU A 345 -2.39 13.17 -18.51
CA LEU A 345 -1.84 14.32 -19.20
C LEU A 345 -0.36 14.53 -18.87
N TRP A 346 0.32 15.32 -19.69
CA TRP A 346 1.63 15.86 -19.32
C TRP A 346 1.56 16.63 -18.01
N GLY A 347 2.51 16.36 -17.11
CA GLY A 347 2.58 16.93 -15.78
C GLY A 347 1.73 16.24 -14.74
N ASP A 348 1.01 15.17 -15.10
CA ASP A 348 0.34 14.36 -14.10
C ASP A 348 1.34 13.52 -13.30
N LYS A 349 1.13 13.46 -12.01
CA LYS A 349 1.82 12.54 -11.11
C LYS A 349 1.21 11.15 -11.28
N VAL A 350 2.07 10.16 -11.53
CA VAL A 350 1.65 8.81 -11.89
C VAL A 350 2.40 7.75 -11.09
N ILE A 351 1.77 6.58 -10.98
CA ILE A 351 2.36 5.37 -10.40
C ILE A 351 2.35 4.24 -11.41
N ASN A 352 3.47 3.52 -11.51
CA ASN A 352 3.55 2.30 -12.30
C ASN A 352 2.99 1.11 -11.52
N ARG A 353 2.16 0.27 -12.17
CA ARG A 353 1.42 -0.83 -11.54
C ARG A 353 2.02 -2.21 -11.78
N VAL A 354 2.98 -2.33 -12.70
CA VAL A 354 3.56 -3.60 -13.11
C VAL A 354 5.08 -3.59 -13.09
N ASN A 355 5.68 -4.73 -12.77
CA ASN A 355 7.12 -4.89 -12.89
C ASN A 355 7.50 -5.08 -14.37
N ASN A 356 8.28 -4.18 -14.95
CA ASN A 356 8.64 -4.25 -16.36
C ASN A 356 10.13 -3.94 -16.60
N GLY A 357 10.91 -4.94 -16.97
CA GLY A 357 12.33 -4.83 -17.33
C GLY A 357 12.58 -4.68 -18.84
N ARG A 358 11.55 -4.58 -19.68
CA ARG A 358 11.67 -4.50 -21.14
C ARG A 358 11.11 -3.21 -21.74
N ARG A 359 10.64 -2.28 -20.90
CA ARG A 359 10.07 -1.03 -21.37
C ARG A 359 11.15 -0.15 -22.03
N ARG A 360 10.82 0.40 -23.19
CA ARG A 360 11.73 1.28 -23.90
C ARG A 360 11.93 2.60 -23.18
N THR A 361 13.15 3.13 -23.23
CA THR A 361 13.51 4.42 -22.65
C THR A 361 14.12 5.39 -23.66
N ARG A 362 14.05 6.68 -23.35
CA ARG A 362 14.74 7.77 -24.05
C ARG A 362 15.47 8.66 -23.02
N PRO A 363 16.82 8.79 -23.07
CA PRO A 363 17.72 8.00 -23.95
C PRO A 363 17.62 6.50 -23.67
N LYS A 364 18.15 5.68 -24.56
CA LYS A 364 18.16 4.22 -24.36
C LYS A 364 19.08 3.89 -23.19
N VAL A 365 18.52 3.27 -22.16
CA VAL A 365 19.25 2.78 -21.00
C VAL A 365 19.28 1.26 -21.04
N GLU A 366 20.47 0.66 -20.96
CA GLU A 366 20.61 -0.79 -20.88
C GLU A 366 20.08 -1.27 -19.51
N ASN A 367 19.31 -2.37 -19.54
CA ASN A 367 18.67 -2.94 -18.35
C ASN A 367 17.74 -1.98 -17.59
N ALA A 368 17.16 -1.02 -18.30
CA ALA A 368 16.14 -0.16 -17.71
C ALA A 368 15.02 -1.01 -17.10
N TYR A 369 14.65 -0.70 -15.86
CA TYR A 369 13.63 -1.42 -15.12
C TYR A 369 12.76 -0.44 -14.36
N VAL A 370 11.45 -0.59 -14.50
CA VAL A 370 10.45 0.10 -13.69
C VAL A 370 9.72 -0.91 -12.83
N ALA A 371 9.65 -0.65 -11.54
CA ALA A 371 9.00 -1.53 -10.58
C ALA A 371 7.53 -1.14 -10.37
N ASN A 372 6.73 -2.10 -9.91
CA ASN A 372 5.43 -1.79 -9.34
C ASN A 372 5.62 -0.86 -8.12
N GLY A 373 4.86 0.23 -8.06
CA GLY A 373 4.95 1.23 -7.01
C GLY A 373 5.91 2.40 -7.31
N ASP A 374 6.66 2.39 -8.43
CA ASP A 374 7.49 3.52 -8.81
C ASP A 374 6.64 4.73 -9.17
N LEU A 375 7.00 5.89 -8.57
CA LEU A 375 6.34 7.17 -8.78
C LEU A 375 7.08 8.00 -9.82
N GLY A 376 6.33 8.63 -10.71
CA GLY A 376 6.87 9.45 -11.78
C GLY A 376 5.99 10.62 -12.15
N ILE A 377 6.50 11.39 -13.10
CA ILE A 377 5.77 12.49 -13.76
C ILE A 377 5.68 12.18 -15.24
N ALA A 378 4.50 12.35 -15.80
CA ALA A 378 4.31 12.34 -17.24
C ALA A 378 4.99 13.58 -17.83
N VAL A 379 6.16 13.39 -18.46
CA VAL A 379 6.97 14.50 -18.98
C VAL A 379 6.50 14.92 -20.37
N GLY A 380 6.61 16.22 -20.67
CA GLY A 380 6.22 16.77 -21.95
C GLY A 380 6.47 18.26 -22.01
N GLU A 381 6.62 18.77 -23.22
CA GLU A 381 6.90 20.16 -23.51
C GLU A 381 5.76 20.75 -24.36
N PHE A 382 5.23 21.88 -23.94
CA PHE A 382 4.37 22.68 -24.81
C PHE A 382 5.19 23.09 -26.04
N LYS A 383 4.62 22.88 -27.20
CA LYS A 383 5.19 23.39 -28.44
C LYS A 383 4.45 24.66 -28.83
N THR A 384 5.18 25.67 -29.21
CA THR A 384 4.61 26.91 -29.77
C THR A 384 3.94 26.68 -31.14
N GLN A 385 4.16 25.52 -31.74
CA GLN A 385 3.55 25.11 -33.00
C GLN A 385 2.66 23.88 -32.78
N TYR A 386 1.49 23.90 -33.38
CA TYR A 386 0.59 22.75 -33.44
C TYR A 386 1.29 21.54 -34.07
N PHE A 387 1.02 20.37 -33.55
CA PHE A 387 1.45 19.13 -34.18
C PHE A 387 0.24 18.39 -34.78
N THR A 388 0.47 17.70 -35.90
CA THR A 388 -0.53 16.84 -36.52
C THR A 388 -0.53 15.47 -35.84
N GLY A 389 -1.72 14.98 -35.49
CA GLY A 389 -1.91 13.69 -34.86
C GLY A 389 -1.77 13.70 -33.33
N THR A 390 -1.91 12.54 -32.76
CA THR A 390 -1.75 12.31 -31.32
C THR A 390 -0.50 11.48 -31.12
N PRO A 391 0.44 11.88 -30.25
CA PRO A 391 1.58 11.03 -29.91
C PRO A 391 1.10 9.62 -29.52
N GLU A 392 1.72 8.60 -30.08
CA GLU A 392 1.37 7.19 -29.81
C GLU A 392 1.80 6.74 -28.43
N ASN A 393 2.64 7.51 -27.74
CA ASN A 393 3.16 7.21 -26.42
C ASN A 393 3.03 8.37 -25.43
N LEU A 394 2.89 8.00 -24.16
CA LEU A 394 3.11 8.88 -23.02
C LEU A 394 4.53 8.63 -22.49
N GLU A 395 5.32 9.67 -22.30
CA GLU A 395 6.67 9.59 -21.73
C GLU A 395 6.59 9.88 -20.23
N VAL A 396 7.15 8.99 -19.41
CA VAL A 396 7.16 9.14 -17.94
C VAL A 396 8.60 9.05 -17.44
N GLU A 397 9.01 10.01 -16.64
CA GLU A 397 10.23 9.93 -15.85
C GLU A 397 9.88 9.50 -14.42
N PHE A 398 10.58 8.50 -13.89
CA PHE A 398 10.40 8.00 -12.53
C PHE A 398 11.49 8.49 -11.61
N SER A 399 11.15 8.76 -10.33
CA SER A 399 12.12 9.18 -9.32
C SER A 399 13.21 8.14 -9.03
N THR A 400 12.97 6.88 -9.38
CA THR A 400 13.93 5.78 -9.26
C THR A 400 14.94 5.72 -10.40
N MET A 401 14.72 6.45 -11.49
CA MET A 401 15.61 6.48 -12.66
C MET A 401 15.48 7.83 -13.38
N LEU A 402 16.05 8.87 -12.76
CA LEU A 402 16.07 10.20 -13.32
C LEU A 402 16.89 10.26 -14.62
N GLY A 403 16.54 11.17 -15.53
CA GLY A 403 17.16 11.31 -16.86
C GLY A 403 16.67 10.30 -17.91
N ALA A 404 15.92 9.27 -17.52
CA ALA A 404 15.35 8.28 -18.43
C ALA A 404 13.82 8.43 -18.54
N LYS A 405 13.32 8.61 -19.75
CA LYS A 405 11.89 8.67 -20.04
C LYS A 405 11.41 7.31 -20.50
N PHE A 406 10.50 6.69 -19.74
CA PHE A 406 9.87 5.42 -20.08
C PHE A 406 8.67 5.64 -21.00
N LEU A 407 8.55 4.82 -22.05
CA LEU A 407 7.53 4.96 -23.07
C LEU A 407 6.33 4.06 -22.78
N TYR A 408 5.15 4.66 -22.63
CA TYR A 408 3.87 3.96 -22.46
C TYR A 408 3.01 4.19 -23.72
N TRP A 409 2.77 3.12 -24.46
CA TRP A 409 2.02 3.21 -25.73
C TRP A 409 0.52 3.38 -25.46
N ARG A 410 -0.14 4.19 -26.28
CA ARG A 410 -1.59 4.41 -26.13
C ARG A 410 -2.40 3.13 -26.28
N SER A 411 -1.96 2.18 -27.12
CA SER A 411 -2.57 0.86 -27.23
C SER A 411 -2.58 0.05 -25.93
N GLU A 412 -1.64 0.32 -25.01
CA GLU A 412 -1.59 -0.34 -23.70
C GLU A 412 -2.72 0.12 -22.76
N PHE A 413 -3.37 1.24 -23.06
CA PHE A 413 -4.48 1.79 -22.29
C PHE A 413 -5.87 1.45 -22.88
N VAL A 414 -5.94 0.80 -24.04
CA VAL A 414 -7.19 0.51 -24.76
C VAL A 414 -7.63 -0.94 -24.58
N ALA A 415 -6.78 -1.81 -24.08
CA ALA A 415 -7.10 -3.22 -23.87
C ALA A 415 -8.16 -3.38 -22.77
N GLU A 416 -9.37 -3.77 -23.16
CA GLU A 416 -10.53 -3.97 -22.26
C GLU A 416 -10.32 -5.07 -21.20
N GLU A 417 -9.26 -5.88 -21.32
CA GLU A 417 -9.00 -7.06 -20.47
C GLU A 417 -7.83 -6.91 -19.49
N LYS A 418 -7.16 -5.74 -19.41
CA LYS A 418 -6.03 -5.55 -18.52
C LYS A 418 -6.16 -4.26 -17.73
N ASP A 419 -5.87 -4.34 -16.43
CA ASP A 419 -5.68 -3.16 -15.60
C ASP A 419 -4.61 -2.23 -16.20
N PRO A 420 -4.80 -0.92 -16.14
CA PRO A 420 -3.83 0.02 -16.70
C PRO A 420 -2.49 -0.10 -15.97
N GLU A 421 -1.40 -0.18 -16.74
CA GLU A 421 -0.05 -0.24 -16.18
C GLU A 421 0.39 1.07 -15.51
N LEU A 422 -0.35 2.16 -15.72
CA LEU A 422 -0.06 3.49 -15.21
C LEU A 422 -1.34 4.17 -14.71
N GLU A 423 -1.32 4.68 -13.48
CA GLU A 423 -2.46 5.34 -12.84
C GLU A 423 -2.06 6.72 -12.30
N LEU A 424 -3.05 7.61 -12.07
CA LEU A 424 -2.86 8.87 -11.33
C LEU A 424 -2.39 8.57 -9.90
N ALA A 425 -1.49 9.41 -9.39
CA ALA A 425 -0.84 9.20 -8.09
C ALA A 425 -0.83 10.43 -7.17
N TYR A 426 -1.77 11.37 -7.32
CA TYR A 426 -1.93 12.46 -6.35
C TYR A 426 -2.36 11.92 -4.98
N ALA A 427 -3.22 10.90 -4.98
CA ALA A 427 -3.58 10.10 -3.83
C ALA A 427 -3.20 8.63 -4.04
N LEU A 428 -2.68 7.98 -3.00
CA LEU A 428 -2.24 6.59 -2.98
C LEU A 428 -2.80 5.84 -1.78
N SER A 429 -2.93 4.52 -1.89
CA SER A 429 -3.21 3.69 -0.72
C SER A 429 -1.96 3.61 0.18
N VAL A 430 -2.19 3.35 1.46
CA VAL A 430 -1.07 3.19 2.40
C VAL A 430 -0.14 2.05 1.98
N HIS A 431 -0.69 0.97 1.41
CA HIS A 431 0.09 -0.15 0.89
C HIS A 431 1.04 0.27 -0.25
N GLN A 432 0.54 1.08 -1.19
CA GLN A 432 1.36 1.56 -2.32
C GLN A 432 2.52 2.49 -1.88
N THR A 433 2.49 2.99 -0.65
CA THR A 433 3.52 3.88 -0.12
C THR A 433 4.55 3.18 0.78
N GLN A 434 4.44 1.86 0.96
CA GLN A 434 5.46 1.11 1.67
C GLN A 434 6.82 1.26 0.96
N GLY A 435 7.89 1.45 1.74
CA GLY A 435 9.22 1.79 1.21
C GLY A 435 9.38 3.24 0.70
N SER A 436 8.30 4.05 0.66
CA SER A 436 8.35 5.47 0.25
C SER A 436 8.28 6.42 1.44
N GLN A 437 8.78 7.64 1.25
CA GLN A 437 8.64 8.77 2.21
C GLN A 437 8.44 10.06 1.43
N PHE A 438 7.61 10.94 1.99
CA PHE A 438 7.21 12.19 1.34
C PHE A 438 7.57 13.38 2.21
N GLY A 439 7.78 14.54 1.62
CA GLY A 439 7.98 15.78 2.36
C GLY A 439 6.79 16.03 3.27
N ARG A 440 5.64 16.41 2.70
CA ARG A 440 4.38 16.54 3.44
C ARG A 440 3.43 15.38 3.10
N THR A 441 2.80 14.81 4.12
CA THR A 441 1.83 13.73 3.94
C THR A 441 0.47 14.18 4.46
N PHE A 442 -0.58 14.01 3.64
CA PHE A 442 -1.97 14.22 4.00
C PHE A 442 -2.64 12.85 4.14
N VAL A 443 -3.05 12.49 5.35
CA VAL A 443 -3.67 11.18 5.62
C VAL A 443 -5.16 11.37 5.83
N VAL A 444 -5.97 10.81 4.92
CA VAL A 444 -7.43 10.82 5.03
C VAL A 444 -7.86 9.61 5.85
N ILE A 445 -8.60 9.84 6.92
CA ILE A 445 -9.07 8.80 7.84
C ILE A 445 -10.60 8.90 7.99
N PRO A 446 -11.36 8.08 7.26
CA PRO A 446 -12.79 7.92 7.46
C PRO A 446 -13.09 7.26 8.82
N ASN A 447 -14.27 7.51 9.37
CA ASN A 447 -14.74 6.91 10.61
C ASN A 447 -16.27 6.72 10.60
N PRO A 448 -16.79 5.48 10.61
CA PRO A 448 -16.04 4.21 10.76
C PRO A 448 -15.28 3.80 9.49
N CYS A 449 -14.20 3.04 9.65
CA CYS A 449 -13.43 2.46 8.54
C CYS A 449 -12.95 1.05 8.91
N ARG A 450 -13.50 0.03 8.27
CA ARG A 450 -13.20 -1.38 8.57
C ARG A 450 -11.84 -1.85 8.08
N VAL A 451 -11.35 -1.26 6.99
CA VAL A 451 -10.03 -1.60 6.44
C VAL A 451 -8.88 -1.02 7.25
N LEU A 452 -9.19 -0.10 8.17
CA LEU A 452 -8.17 0.56 8.96
C LEU A 452 -7.67 -0.39 10.05
N SER A 453 -6.38 -0.69 10.02
CA SER A 453 -5.71 -1.47 11.04
C SER A 453 -4.70 -0.64 11.80
N ARG A 454 -4.22 -1.18 12.92
CA ARG A 454 -3.15 -0.58 13.71
C ARG A 454 -1.90 -0.34 12.87
N GLU A 455 -1.47 -1.35 12.11
CA GLU A 455 -0.30 -1.31 11.25
C GLU A 455 -0.48 -0.35 10.07
N MET A 456 -1.71 -0.25 9.54
CA MET A 456 -2.02 0.72 8.49
C MET A 456 -1.87 2.16 8.98
N LEU A 457 -2.41 2.48 10.17
CA LEU A 457 -2.22 3.78 10.80
C LEU A 457 -0.75 4.05 11.08
N TYR A 458 -0.05 3.11 11.72
CA TYR A 458 1.38 3.25 11.98
C TYR A 458 2.16 3.54 10.68
N THR A 459 1.89 2.76 9.64
CA THR A 459 2.57 2.93 8.34
C THR A 459 2.26 4.30 7.73
N ALA A 460 0.99 4.71 7.68
CA ALA A 460 0.59 6.00 7.12
C ALA A 460 1.21 7.18 7.88
N LEU A 461 1.18 7.12 9.23
CA LEU A 461 1.69 8.14 10.12
C LEU A 461 3.23 8.21 10.22
N THR A 462 3.95 7.32 9.51
CA THR A 462 5.43 7.31 9.43
C THR A 462 5.95 7.62 8.03
N ARG A 463 5.10 8.04 7.09
CA ARG A 463 5.52 8.33 5.70
C ARG A 463 6.06 9.73 5.48
N GLN A 464 5.81 10.67 6.37
CA GLN A 464 6.30 12.06 6.26
C GLN A 464 7.80 12.17 6.60
N ARG A 465 8.44 13.15 5.98
CA ARG A 465 9.76 13.65 6.36
C ARG A 465 9.66 14.97 7.12
N ASP A 466 8.78 15.85 6.66
CA ASP A 466 8.70 17.23 7.14
C ASP A 466 7.44 17.46 7.99
N GLU A 467 6.25 17.16 7.47
CA GLU A 467 4.98 17.46 8.15
C GLU A 467 3.89 16.43 7.81
N LEU A 468 3.05 16.16 8.81
CA LEU A 468 1.90 15.28 8.73
C LEU A 468 0.61 16.08 8.93
N VAL A 469 -0.36 15.92 8.02
CA VAL A 469 -1.71 16.46 8.16
C VAL A 469 -2.70 15.30 8.21
N ILE A 470 -3.42 15.16 9.30
CA ILE A 470 -4.43 14.11 9.52
C ILE A 470 -5.80 14.70 9.27
N LEU A 471 -6.43 14.32 8.15
CA LEU A 471 -7.83 14.67 7.87
C LEU A 471 -8.72 13.52 8.41
N HIS A 472 -9.37 13.75 9.55
CA HIS A 472 -10.13 12.71 10.24
C HIS A 472 -11.62 12.99 10.28
N GLN A 473 -12.43 11.94 10.07
CA GLN A 473 -13.88 12.01 10.23
C GLN A 473 -14.27 11.77 11.69
N GLY A 474 -15.16 12.62 12.23
CA GLY A 474 -15.58 12.54 13.62
C GLY A 474 -14.51 12.92 14.66
N PRO A 475 -14.70 12.53 15.93
CA PRO A 475 -13.76 12.85 17.01
C PRO A 475 -12.39 12.20 16.80
N LEU A 476 -11.31 12.98 16.94
CA LEU A 476 -9.94 12.47 16.82
C LEU A 476 -9.66 11.29 17.79
N ARG A 477 -10.25 11.36 18.99
CA ARG A 477 -10.08 10.32 20.02
C ARG A 477 -10.65 8.95 19.62
N ASP A 478 -11.52 8.86 18.63
CA ASP A 478 -12.03 7.59 18.13
C ASP A 478 -10.91 6.73 17.50
N LEU A 479 -9.81 7.35 17.07
CA LEU A 479 -8.63 6.65 16.58
C LEU A 479 -7.92 5.85 17.69
N TRP A 480 -8.15 6.18 18.96
CA TRP A 480 -7.58 5.44 20.10
C TRP A 480 -7.87 3.95 20.05
N ARG A 481 -9.05 3.55 19.59
CA ARG A 481 -9.42 2.13 19.47
C ARG A 481 -8.42 1.30 18.66
N TYR A 482 -7.79 1.90 17.65
CA TYR A 482 -6.83 1.21 16.78
C TYR A 482 -5.46 0.98 17.43
N THR A 483 -5.21 1.51 18.63
CA THR A 483 -4.02 1.15 19.41
C THR A 483 -4.13 -0.27 19.99
N ASN A 484 -5.34 -0.79 20.10
CA ASN A 484 -5.61 -2.13 20.64
C ASN A 484 -5.19 -3.22 19.64
N GLY A 485 -4.64 -4.33 20.15
CA GLY A 485 -4.26 -5.51 19.36
C GLY A 485 -5.41 -6.17 18.60
N TYR A 486 -6.66 -5.93 19.01
CA TYR A 486 -7.84 -6.36 18.27
C TYR A 486 -7.87 -5.84 16.83
N TYR A 487 -7.37 -4.63 16.58
CA TYR A 487 -7.29 -4.01 15.26
C TYR A 487 -5.96 -4.28 14.54
N SER A 488 -5.17 -5.23 15.02
CA SER A 488 -3.91 -5.61 14.39
C SER A 488 -4.15 -6.55 13.20
N ASP A 489 -3.78 -6.12 12.00
CA ASP A 489 -3.76 -6.96 10.80
C ASP A 489 -2.72 -8.10 10.95
N VAL A 490 -1.55 -7.80 11.50
CA VAL A 490 -0.52 -8.80 11.79
C VAL A 490 -1.02 -9.89 12.75
N ALA A 491 -1.72 -9.51 13.83
CA ALA A 491 -2.23 -10.48 14.79
C ALA A 491 -3.32 -11.40 14.22
N SER A 492 -4.08 -10.91 13.22
CA SER A 492 -5.14 -11.69 12.57
C SER A 492 -4.65 -12.67 11.52
N ARG A 493 -3.37 -12.58 11.09
CA ARG A 493 -2.83 -13.43 10.04
C ARG A 493 -2.43 -14.79 10.57
N MET A 494 -2.80 -15.83 9.82
CA MET A 494 -2.32 -17.17 10.04
C MET A 494 -0.89 -17.32 9.55
N THR A 495 -0.12 -18.16 10.21
CA THR A 495 1.24 -18.52 9.84
C THR A 495 1.50 -19.99 10.10
N ASN A 496 2.34 -20.61 9.27
CA ASN A 496 2.81 -21.98 9.44
C ASN A 496 4.35 -22.09 9.38
N LEU A 497 5.06 -20.95 9.51
CA LEU A 497 6.51 -20.91 9.32
C LEU A 497 7.24 -21.73 10.41
N PHE A 498 6.84 -21.61 11.67
CA PHE A 498 7.47 -22.30 12.81
C PHE A 498 6.51 -23.23 13.54
N GLU A 499 5.21 -22.94 13.48
CA GLU A 499 4.15 -23.68 14.13
C GLU A 499 3.01 -23.92 13.15
N PRO A 500 2.27 -25.04 13.27
CA PRO A 500 1.06 -25.22 12.48
C PRO A 500 0.10 -24.06 12.72
N ALA A 501 -0.55 -23.61 11.66
CA ALA A 501 -1.57 -22.58 11.78
C ALA A 501 -2.70 -23.06 12.70
N ASP A 502 -3.00 -22.31 13.75
CA ASP A 502 -4.16 -22.61 14.60
C ASP A 502 -5.37 -21.80 14.09
N PRO A 503 -6.38 -22.46 13.49
CA PRO A 503 -7.60 -21.80 13.03
C PRO A 503 -8.30 -20.97 14.12
N ARG A 504 -8.09 -21.34 15.41
CA ARG A 504 -8.70 -20.63 16.55
C ARG A 504 -8.16 -19.20 16.74
N GLU A 505 -6.93 -18.92 16.33
CA GLU A 505 -6.37 -17.56 16.39
C GLU A 505 -7.14 -16.59 15.46
N VAL A 506 -7.62 -17.07 14.33
CA VAL A 506 -8.42 -16.26 13.38
C VAL A 506 -9.81 -16.01 13.92
N HIS A 507 -10.39 -16.99 14.63
CA HIS A 507 -11.74 -16.92 15.19
C HIS A 507 -11.81 -16.22 16.56
N SER A 508 -10.69 -15.87 17.19
CA SER A 508 -10.69 -15.12 18.46
C SER A 508 -11.31 -13.72 18.36
N ARG A 509 -11.54 -13.21 17.13
CA ARG A 509 -12.27 -11.97 16.86
C ARG A 509 -13.79 -12.14 16.81
N HIS A 510 -14.28 -13.37 16.64
CA HIS A 510 -15.70 -13.68 16.55
C HIS A 510 -16.12 -14.37 17.84
N ASP A 511 -17.19 -13.89 18.43
CA ASP A 511 -17.78 -14.46 19.64
C ASP A 511 -17.97 -15.96 19.44
N ARG A 512 -17.65 -16.76 20.47
CA ARG A 512 -17.56 -18.23 20.51
C ARG A 512 -18.82 -18.95 19.96
N THR A 513 -19.12 -18.81 18.70
CA THR A 513 -20.20 -19.57 18.04
C THR A 513 -19.63 -20.89 17.52
N SER A 514 -19.86 -21.88 18.31
CA SER A 514 -19.81 -23.33 18.06
C SER A 514 -18.71 -23.90 17.14
N ARG A 515 -17.91 -24.81 17.70
CA ARG A 515 -16.97 -25.70 16.98
C ARG A 515 -17.52 -26.34 15.70
N TYR A 516 -18.84 -26.45 15.57
CA TYR A 516 -19.53 -27.03 14.41
C TYR A 516 -19.29 -26.23 13.11
N LEU A 517 -19.08 -24.93 13.19
CA LEU A 517 -18.85 -24.07 12.01
C LEU A 517 -17.38 -24.06 11.57
N GLU A 518 -16.44 -24.43 12.44
CA GLU A 518 -15.00 -24.45 12.12
C GLU A 518 -14.56 -25.67 11.32
N ASP A 519 -15.26 -26.82 11.49
CA ASP A 519 -14.87 -28.11 10.88
C ASP A 519 -14.96 -28.15 9.34
N GLY A 520 -15.63 -27.17 8.72
CA GLY A 520 -15.77 -27.07 7.27
C GLY A 520 -14.76 -26.17 6.56
N LEU A 521 -13.90 -25.44 7.29
CA LEU A 521 -12.97 -24.48 6.71
C LEU A 521 -11.74 -25.19 6.14
N VAL A 522 -11.64 -25.31 4.81
CA VAL A 522 -10.61 -26.13 4.14
C VAL A 522 -9.76 -25.39 3.12
N HIS A 523 -10.21 -24.23 2.64
CA HIS A 523 -9.50 -23.44 1.63
C HIS A 523 -8.97 -22.14 2.23
N ARG A 524 -7.73 -21.78 1.90
CA ARG A 524 -7.07 -20.57 2.40
C ARG A 524 -7.09 -19.47 1.35
N THR A 525 -7.58 -18.28 1.73
CA THR A 525 -7.59 -17.09 0.88
C THR A 525 -6.21 -16.43 0.82
N GLU A 526 -6.04 -15.47 -0.08
CA GLU A 526 -4.82 -14.64 -0.18
C GLU A 526 -4.57 -13.79 1.08
N ARG A 527 -5.60 -13.49 1.87
CA ARG A 527 -5.50 -12.84 3.18
C ARG A 527 -5.13 -13.80 4.32
N GLY A 528 -5.02 -15.10 4.03
CA GLY A 528 -4.73 -16.14 5.01
C GLY A 528 -5.96 -16.62 5.78
N GLU A 529 -7.16 -16.15 5.47
CA GLU A 529 -8.43 -16.61 6.04
C GLU A 529 -8.77 -18.00 5.50
N LEU A 530 -9.50 -18.79 6.27
CA LEU A 530 -10.03 -20.07 5.82
C LEU A 530 -11.48 -19.92 5.39
N VAL A 531 -11.82 -20.48 4.24
CA VAL A 531 -13.18 -20.51 3.69
C VAL A 531 -13.62 -21.94 3.39
N ARG A 532 -14.93 -22.17 3.22
CA ARG A 532 -15.52 -23.50 3.14
C ARG A 532 -15.48 -24.11 1.76
N SER A 533 -15.52 -23.32 0.72
CA SER A 533 -15.63 -23.80 -0.65
C SER A 533 -14.63 -23.15 -1.61
N LYS A 534 -14.39 -23.81 -2.76
CA LYS A 534 -13.58 -23.25 -3.84
C LYS A 534 -14.23 -22.01 -4.45
N SER A 535 -15.56 -21.97 -4.49
CA SER A 535 -16.31 -20.84 -5.01
C SER A 535 -16.14 -19.61 -4.11
N GLU A 536 -16.18 -19.77 -2.77
CA GLU A 536 -15.87 -18.71 -1.83
C GLU A 536 -14.41 -18.26 -1.93
N LEU A 537 -13.46 -19.21 -2.13
CA LEU A 537 -12.06 -18.85 -2.38
C LEU A 537 -11.90 -17.99 -3.64
N LEU A 538 -12.63 -18.30 -4.71
CA LEU A 538 -12.59 -17.50 -5.93
C LEU A 538 -13.21 -16.11 -5.72
N ILE A 539 -14.35 -16.03 -5.03
CA ILE A 539 -14.99 -14.75 -4.68
C ILE A 539 -14.04 -13.89 -3.86
N THR A 540 -13.39 -14.45 -2.84
CA THR A 540 -12.42 -13.72 -2.01
C THR A 540 -11.22 -13.23 -2.83
N SER A 541 -10.70 -14.05 -3.75
CA SER A 541 -9.60 -13.66 -4.64
C SER A 541 -10.01 -12.51 -5.56
N MET A 542 -11.24 -12.53 -6.08
CA MET A 542 -11.76 -11.48 -6.94
C MET A 542 -12.03 -10.17 -6.17
N LEU A 543 -12.51 -10.25 -4.93
CA LEU A 543 -12.66 -9.11 -4.02
C LEU A 543 -11.28 -8.53 -3.66
N HIS A 544 -10.32 -9.40 -3.37
CA HIS A 544 -8.95 -8.99 -3.04
C HIS A 544 -8.24 -8.32 -4.22
N ALA A 545 -8.36 -8.88 -5.43
CA ALA A 545 -7.78 -8.31 -6.65
C ALA A 545 -8.29 -6.89 -6.95
N ARG A 546 -9.45 -6.52 -6.41
CA ARG A 546 -10.08 -5.19 -6.56
C ARG A 546 -9.98 -4.32 -5.31
N ASP A 547 -9.18 -4.76 -4.34
CA ASP A 547 -9.02 -4.09 -3.03
C ASP A 547 -10.37 -3.84 -2.31
N VAL A 548 -11.37 -4.71 -2.52
CA VAL A 548 -12.66 -4.63 -1.83
C VAL A 548 -12.52 -5.27 -0.45
N PRO A 549 -12.69 -4.50 0.64
CA PRO A 549 -12.67 -5.05 1.98
C PRO A 549 -13.94 -5.85 2.24
N TYR A 550 -13.79 -7.01 2.85
CA TYR A 550 -14.90 -7.85 3.27
C TYR A 550 -14.62 -8.46 4.64
N ALA A 551 -15.68 -8.87 5.34
CA ALA A 551 -15.62 -9.76 6.48
C ALA A 551 -16.27 -11.10 6.08
N TYR A 552 -15.55 -12.21 6.28
CA TYR A 552 -16.03 -13.56 6.00
C TYR A 552 -16.80 -14.09 7.21
N GLU A 553 -18.01 -14.65 6.99
CA GLU A 553 -18.90 -15.21 8.02
C GLU A 553 -19.06 -14.30 9.27
N GLU A 554 -19.20 -12.99 9.07
CA GLU A 554 -19.43 -12.07 10.18
C GLU A 554 -20.84 -12.24 10.76
N PRO A 555 -20.99 -12.47 12.09
CA PRO A 555 -22.30 -12.66 12.69
C PRO A 555 -23.21 -11.45 12.52
N LEU A 556 -24.30 -11.64 11.80
CA LEU A 556 -25.40 -10.68 11.69
C LEU A 556 -26.48 -10.99 12.74
N THR A 557 -26.83 -9.99 13.54
CA THR A 557 -27.90 -10.09 14.54
C THR A 557 -28.92 -9.00 14.30
N VAL A 558 -30.17 -9.38 14.02
CA VAL A 558 -31.30 -8.47 13.88
C VAL A 558 -32.43 -8.94 14.78
N GLY A 559 -32.65 -8.23 15.89
CA GLY A 559 -33.60 -8.67 16.92
C GLY A 559 -33.19 -10.01 17.55
N ALA A 560 -34.03 -11.00 17.45
CA ALA A 560 -33.76 -12.37 17.92
C ALA A 560 -33.11 -13.27 16.85
N TRP A 561 -33.10 -12.82 15.59
CA TRP A 561 -32.54 -13.59 14.48
C TRP A 561 -31.02 -13.42 14.37
N ARG A 562 -30.33 -14.52 14.13
CA ARG A 562 -28.88 -14.54 13.94
C ARG A 562 -28.53 -15.41 12.73
N CYS A 563 -27.63 -14.91 11.87
CA CYS A 563 -27.05 -15.69 10.79
C CYS A 563 -25.61 -15.27 10.51
N LEU A 564 -24.95 -16.06 9.67
CA LEU A 564 -23.62 -15.78 9.14
C LEU A 564 -23.77 -15.63 7.64
N PRO A 565 -23.73 -14.42 7.08
CA PRO A 565 -23.54 -14.22 5.64
C PRO A 565 -22.16 -14.75 5.23
N ASP A 566 -22.02 -15.30 4.03
CA ASP A 566 -20.70 -15.73 3.56
C ASP A 566 -19.74 -14.55 3.51
N PHE A 567 -20.21 -13.39 3.03
CA PHE A 567 -19.42 -12.16 3.07
C PHE A 567 -20.27 -10.97 3.49
N THR A 568 -19.69 -10.12 4.34
CA THR A 568 -20.23 -8.78 4.66
C THR A 568 -19.27 -7.74 4.10
N ILE A 569 -19.79 -6.83 3.26
CA ILE A 569 -19.05 -5.77 2.62
C ILE A 569 -19.70 -4.45 3.00
N GLN A 570 -18.98 -3.57 3.68
CA GLN A 570 -19.47 -2.25 4.02
C GLN A 570 -18.89 -1.20 3.08
N ASP A 571 -19.76 -0.39 2.53
CA ASP A 571 -19.40 0.85 1.87
C ASP A 571 -19.70 2.03 2.81
N ASP A 572 -18.68 2.42 3.56
CA ASP A 572 -18.79 3.54 4.50
C ASP A 572 -19.05 4.89 3.81
N ASN A 573 -18.77 4.99 2.50
CA ASN A 573 -18.96 6.21 1.74
C ASN A 573 -20.41 6.41 1.31
N ARG A 574 -21.11 5.33 0.97
CA ARG A 574 -22.51 5.34 0.58
C ARG A 574 -23.46 5.02 1.74
N GLY A 575 -22.91 4.54 2.88
CA GLY A 575 -23.68 4.04 4.01
C GLY A 575 -24.44 2.75 3.70
N VAL A 576 -23.98 1.97 2.74
CA VAL A 576 -24.62 0.73 2.31
C VAL A 576 -23.81 -0.48 2.80
N THR A 577 -24.52 -1.48 3.34
CA THR A 577 -23.92 -2.77 3.67
C THR A 577 -24.44 -3.82 2.68
N PHE A 578 -23.53 -4.52 2.04
CA PHE A 578 -23.83 -5.67 1.20
C PHE A 578 -23.58 -6.95 1.99
N TYR A 579 -24.55 -7.84 1.97
CA TYR A 579 -24.47 -9.19 2.49
C TYR A 579 -24.47 -10.14 1.31
N TRP A 580 -23.46 -10.99 1.20
CA TRP A 580 -23.32 -11.90 0.06
C TRP A 580 -23.45 -13.35 0.50
N GLU A 581 -24.28 -14.10 -0.21
CA GLU A 581 -24.48 -15.52 -0.04
C GLU A 581 -24.12 -16.26 -1.33
N HIS A 582 -23.32 -17.29 -1.21
CA HIS A 582 -23.00 -18.18 -2.32
C HIS A 582 -23.78 -19.49 -2.23
N LEU A 583 -24.60 -19.78 -3.22
CA LEU A 583 -25.58 -20.85 -3.20
C LEU A 583 -25.08 -22.06 -4.01
N GLY A 584 -24.17 -22.86 -3.45
CA GLY A 584 -23.52 -23.98 -4.14
C GLY A 584 -24.34 -25.26 -4.28
N MET A 585 -25.50 -25.38 -3.61
CA MET A 585 -26.24 -26.66 -3.51
C MET A 585 -27.75 -26.51 -3.74
N LEU A 586 -28.18 -25.60 -4.60
CA LEU A 586 -29.63 -25.35 -4.87
C LEU A 586 -30.36 -26.55 -5.46
N ASP A 587 -29.65 -27.51 -6.04
CA ASP A 587 -30.24 -28.75 -6.57
C ASP A 587 -30.66 -29.73 -5.46
N ASP A 588 -30.20 -29.54 -4.21
CA ASP A 588 -30.70 -30.28 -3.03
C ASP A 588 -32.00 -29.60 -2.52
N PRO A 589 -33.16 -30.31 -2.57
CA PRO A 589 -34.44 -29.75 -2.12
C PRO A 589 -34.48 -29.34 -0.64
N ARG A 590 -33.60 -29.90 0.20
CA ARG A 590 -33.48 -29.51 1.63
C ARG A 590 -32.69 -28.22 1.77
N TYR A 591 -31.62 -28.07 0.97
CA TYR A 591 -30.84 -26.85 0.95
C TYR A 591 -31.68 -25.69 0.38
N ALA A 592 -32.39 -25.90 -0.72
CA ALA A 592 -33.25 -24.89 -1.32
C ALA A 592 -34.32 -24.38 -0.33
N ARG A 593 -35.00 -25.27 0.40
CA ARG A 593 -35.99 -24.87 1.43
C ARG A 593 -35.35 -24.07 2.58
N ARG A 594 -34.15 -24.44 3.01
CA ARG A 594 -33.43 -23.69 4.06
C ARG A 594 -33.02 -22.30 3.58
N TRP A 595 -32.61 -22.23 2.32
CA TRP A 595 -32.30 -20.94 1.70
C TRP A 595 -33.53 -20.03 1.61
N GLU A 596 -34.67 -20.54 1.15
CA GLU A 596 -35.92 -19.77 1.10
C GLU A 596 -36.29 -19.19 2.50
N ALA A 597 -36.21 -20.01 3.53
CA ALA A 597 -36.44 -19.57 4.90
C ALA A 597 -35.43 -18.50 5.36
N LYS A 598 -34.14 -18.66 5.04
CA LYS A 598 -33.07 -17.68 5.37
C LYS A 598 -33.31 -16.36 4.62
N ARG A 599 -33.69 -16.43 3.33
CA ARG A 599 -34.00 -15.25 2.52
C ARG A 599 -35.20 -14.47 3.07
N ASP A 600 -36.25 -15.18 3.54
CA ASP A 600 -37.43 -14.52 4.17
C ASP A 600 -37.06 -13.81 5.48
N GLU A 601 -36.12 -14.34 6.26
CA GLU A 601 -35.56 -13.68 7.45
C GLU A 601 -34.76 -12.44 7.08
N TYR A 602 -33.90 -12.49 6.05
CA TYR A 602 -33.23 -11.30 5.52
C TYR A 602 -34.22 -10.20 5.16
N ARG A 603 -35.30 -10.55 4.42
CA ARG A 603 -36.35 -9.59 4.02
C ARG A 603 -37.05 -8.99 5.23
N ARG A 604 -37.38 -9.79 6.27
CA ARG A 604 -37.96 -9.27 7.53
C ARG A 604 -36.99 -8.35 8.28
N ALA A 605 -35.70 -8.58 8.15
CA ALA A 605 -34.67 -7.72 8.72
C ALA A 605 -34.43 -6.43 7.92
N GLY A 606 -35.18 -6.20 6.83
CA GLY A 606 -34.97 -5.04 5.95
C GLY A 606 -33.78 -5.16 5.02
N ILE A 607 -33.26 -6.38 4.83
CA ILE A 607 -32.17 -6.70 3.92
C ILE A 607 -32.79 -7.37 2.70
N VAL A 608 -32.78 -6.69 1.55
CA VAL A 608 -33.48 -7.11 0.33
C VAL A 608 -32.49 -7.42 -0.78
N LEU A 609 -32.88 -8.34 -1.66
CA LEU A 609 -32.04 -8.72 -2.81
C LEU A 609 -31.70 -7.49 -3.68
N TYR A 610 -30.49 -7.48 -4.23
CA TYR A 610 -30.04 -6.49 -5.19
C TYR A 610 -30.99 -6.38 -6.39
N GLU A 611 -31.43 -7.52 -6.91
CA GLU A 611 -32.36 -7.63 -8.04
C GLU A 611 -33.77 -7.06 -7.71
N GLU A 612 -34.08 -6.87 -6.44
CA GLU A 612 -35.35 -6.30 -5.94
C GLU A 612 -35.18 -4.84 -5.46
N GLY A 613 -34.04 -4.20 -5.76
CA GLY A 613 -33.76 -2.79 -5.43
C GLY A 613 -33.01 -2.56 -4.12
N GLY A 614 -32.64 -3.61 -3.38
CA GLY A 614 -31.97 -3.49 -2.07
C GLY A 614 -32.93 -3.12 -0.93
N GLY A 615 -32.43 -2.91 0.27
CA GLY A 615 -33.26 -2.62 1.44
C GLY A 615 -32.62 -1.62 2.41
N PRO A 616 -33.41 -1.04 3.33
CA PRO A 616 -32.97 0.00 4.25
C PRO A 616 -31.93 -0.47 5.27
N SER A 617 -31.89 -1.78 5.57
CA SER A 617 -30.92 -2.37 6.49
C SER A 617 -29.74 -3.05 5.78
N GLY A 618 -29.74 -3.05 4.44
CA GLY A 618 -28.66 -3.62 3.63
C GLY A 618 -29.15 -4.28 2.35
N THR A 619 -28.22 -4.65 1.49
CA THR A 619 -28.50 -5.28 0.20
C THR A 619 -27.94 -6.68 0.16
N LEU A 620 -28.78 -7.65 -0.19
CA LEU A 620 -28.40 -9.05 -0.31
C LEU A 620 -27.92 -9.35 -1.74
N LEU A 621 -26.68 -9.78 -1.89
CA LEU A 621 -26.11 -10.26 -3.14
C LEU A 621 -26.14 -11.79 -3.14
N THR A 622 -26.47 -12.40 -4.26
CA THR A 622 -26.43 -13.85 -4.40
C THR A 622 -25.66 -14.29 -5.63
N THR A 623 -24.85 -15.33 -5.46
CA THR A 623 -24.21 -16.07 -6.55
C THR A 623 -24.54 -17.55 -6.40
N ARG A 624 -24.46 -18.31 -7.48
CA ARG A 624 -24.71 -19.76 -7.48
C ARG A 624 -23.75 -20.46 -8.40
N ASP A 625 -23.49 -21.73 -8.11
CA ASP A 625 -22.80 -22.61 -9.05
C ASP A 625 -23.76 -22.98 -10.18
N ASP A 626 -23.20 -23.21 -11.36
CA ASP A 626 -23.94 -23.78 -12.50
C ASP A 626 -24.22 -25.30 -12.30
N VAL A 627 -24.93 -25.91 -13.26
CA VAL A 627 -25.28 -27.32 -13.22
C VAL A 627 -24.02 -28.25 -13.22
N GLY A 628 -22.85 -27.70 -13.55
CA GLY A 628 -21.55 -28.38 -13.50
C GLY A 628 -20.75 -28.16 -12.20
N GLY A 629 -21.29 -27.40 -11.25
CA GLY A 629 -20.62 -27.02 -10.00
C GLY A 629 -19.54 -25.96 -10.19
N ALA A 630 -19.58 -25.19 -11.27
CA ALA A 630 -18.66 -24.09 -11.55
C ALA A 630 -19.28 -22.74 -11.20
N LEU A 631 -18.50 -21.87 -10.55
CA LEU A 631 -18.91 -20.50 -10.27
C LEU A 631 -18.81 -19.65 -11.55
N ASP A 632 -19.85 -18.89 -11.86
CA ASP A 632 -19.82 -17.88 -12.91
C ASP A 632 -18.99 -16.65 -12.45
N ALA A 633 -17.71 -16.67 -12.82
CA ALA A 633 -16.78 -15.60 -12.50
C ALA A 633 -17.18 -14.24 -13.14
N SER A 634 -17.84 -14.27 -14.32
CA SER A 634 -18.32 -13.03 -14.96
C SER A 634 -19.44 -12.38 -14.16
N ARG A 635 -20.34 -13.18 -13.60
CA ARG A 635 -21.39 -12.69 -12.69
C ARG A 635 -20.82 -12.12 -11.41
N VAL A 636 -19.81 -12.76 -10.82
CA VAL A 636 -19.09 -12.27 -9.63
C VAL A 636 -18.41 -10.94 -9.95
N ALA A 637 -17.66 -10.86 -11.05
CA ALA A 637 -17.01 -9.62 -11.48
C ALA A 637 -18.03 -8.48 -11.64
N LYS A 638 -19.14 -8.76 -12.32
CA LYS A 638 -20.20 -7.76 -12.53
C LYS A 638 -20.79 -7.24 -11.21
N LEU A 639 -21.08 -8.11 -10.24
CA LEU A 639 -21.56 -7.70 -8.92
C LEU A 639 -20.53 -6.83 -8.19
N ILE A 640 -19.24 -7.16 -8.28
CA ILE A 640 -18.20 -6.36 -7.66
C ILE A 640 -18.06 -5.01 -8.36
N ASP A 641 -17.92 -5.00 -9.68
CA ASP A 641 -17.55 -3.80 -10.44
C ASP A 641 -18.73 -2.82 -10.59
N GLU A 642 -19.95 -3.32 -10.85
CA GLU A 642 -21.11 -2.47 -11.09
C GLU A 642 -21.90 -2.13 -9.82
N VAL A 643 -21.95 -3.04 -8.84
CA VAL A 643 -22.79 -2.87 -7.65
C VAL A 643 -22.00 -2.40 -6.45
N ILE A 644 -20.90 -3.13 -6.11
CA ILE A 644 -20.09 -2.82 -4.93
C ILE A 644 -19.19 -1.62 -5.19
N LEU A 645 -18.52 -1.55 -6.34
CA LEU A 645 -17.59 -0.47 -6.70
C LEU A 645 -18.25 0.62 -7.54
N GLY A 646 -19.39 0.34 -8.18
CA GLY A 646 -20.15 1.30 -8.98
C GLY A 646 -20.95 2.29 -8.14
N ASP A 647 -21.79 3.08 -8.80
CA ASP A 647 -22.61 4.12 -8.16
C ASP A 647 -23.99 3.61 -7.71
N TRP A 648 -24.20 2.30 -7.66
CA TRP A 648 -25.48 1.71 -7.30
C TRP A 648 -25.87 2.05 -5.85
N ARG A 649 -27.16 2.38 -5.65
CA ARG A 649 -27.76 2.63 -4.32
C ARG A 649 -29.09 1.91 -4.20
N PRO A 650 -29.49 1.50 -2.98
CA PRO A 650 -30.82 0.98 -2.73
C PRO A 650 -31.89 1.99 -3.14
N GLU A 651 -33.00 1.51 -3.66
CA GLU A 651 -34.20 2.33 -3.90
C GLU A 651 -34.72 2.85 -2.56
N GLU A 652 -35.04 4.15 -2.50
CA GLU A 652 -35.71 4.70 -1.31
C GLU A 652 -37.08 4.04 -1.17
N PRO A 653 -37.47 3.60 0.03
CA PRO A 653 -38.80 3.05 0.23
C PRO A 653 -39.87 4.11 -0.14
N PRO A 654 -40.96 3.73 -0.85
CA PRO A 654 -42.00 4.64 -1.32
C PRO A 654 -42.73 5.38 -0.19
#